data_e44c0b1bba5b628d2ea07cc848759cca
#
_entry.id   e44c0b1bba5b628d2ea07cc848759cca
#
_cell.length_a   1.000
_cell.length_b   1.000
_cell.length_c   1.000
_cell.angle_alpha   90.00
_cell.angle_beta   90.00
_cell.angle_gamma   90.00
#
_symmetry.space_group_name_H-M   'P 1'
#
loop_
_entity.id
_entity.type
_entity.pdbx_description
1 polymer ?
#
loop_
_entity_poly.entity_id
_entity_poly.type
_entity_poly.pdbx_seq_one_letter_code
_entity_poly.pdbx_strand_id
1 'polypeptide(L)'
;MTVTVVVPVKDGARWLAGLLAAVSRQEIEPDVEVLVVDSGSSDDSVAIARDHGVRVIEIAPQDFGHGHTRNLAAEQGTGDTIVFLTQDAIPEGDRWLAELVRPLDESGRVGMSFGPHLPRPDTSPMIARELVEFFGSFSPSGETRIDAGIDDAPPRSGFFSNVNSAVLRACWDEVRFRDVAYSEDQAFARDAMAAGWRKAYAPAAAVVHAHDYPFSRFMRRYFDEYRGLRETVGHVAPARPGAVARQVAREVRSDIRYLQREEERSLPATIAWGGRSLRHHGGRALFASLGSRADRLPPAVVRRLSLEGTAGSGSATRPARILRPPERPPYRYVRSYFTGPEAPLAAPSPHDATREHLHFAWVIPPFRRGSGGHMTLFTIAQLLEQRGHSCSIWVHDPGRTSAGIAAVAHRELTEHFAPLRAGVFENFADWHGADIAFATGWQTAYPLWALGGCKLKAYFVQDYEPDFYGASAERLWAERTYEMGYPCVAASRWLAELLRDRYGASADDFELGVDLETYRLRDVARRTDTVVFYARPATPRRATDMGLLALDELVRRRPDVRVVLFGDTKAPRVPFQHEFRGVMDAGSLADLYNEATVGLVISLTNYSRMPKEMMACGLPVVDVRHPSVVSAFAGEEEVIDLADMDFVSIADHLELLLDRPERRAELADRARRFVSGMTWEAATDQIDRVVRRRLAERWESPGLGS
;
A
#
# COMPACT_ATOMS: atom_id res chain seq x y z
N MET A 1 -10.25 -6.49 31.77
CA MET A 1 -9.55 -7.07 30.60
C MET A 1 -9.77 -8.58 30.63
N THR A 2 -10.25 -9.18 29.58
CA THR A 2 -10.46 -10.64 29.45
C THR A 2 -9.54 -11.17 28.36
N VAL A 3 -9.11 -12.43 28.46
CA VAL A 3 -8.15 -13.02 27.50
C VAL A 3 -8.75 -14.27 26.86
N THR A 4 -8.77 -14.37 25.55
CA THR A 4 -9.08 -15.60 24.80
C THR A 4 -7.79 -16.20 24.23
N VAL A 5 -7.42 -17.41 24.68
CA VAL A 5 -6.30 -18.18 24.11
C VAL A 5 -6.84 -19.11 23.03
N VAL A 6 -6.40 -18.87 21.79
CA VAL A 6 -6.81 -19.62 20.61
C VAL A 6 -5.74 -20.63 20.22
N VAL A 7 -6.12 -21.91 20.13
CA VAL A 7 -5.25 -23.02 19.74
C VAL A 7 -5.82 -23.74 18.52
N PRO A 8 -5.34 -23.44 17.29
CA PRO A 8 -5.68 -24.22 16.10
C PRO A 8 -5.04 -25.62 16.19
N VAL A 9 -5.84 -26.67 15.96
CA VAL A 9 -5.42 -28.07 16.10
C VAL A 9 -5.70 -28.89 14.85
N LYS A 10 -4.71 -29.75 14.50
CA LYS A 10 -4.84 -30.82 13.51
C LYS A 10 -3.90 -31.96 13.87
N ASP A 11 -4.47 -33.11 14.26
CA ASP A 11 -3.72 -34.29 14.68
C ASP A 11 -2.64 -33.95 15.73
N GLY A 12 -3.05 -33.23 16.82
CA GLY A 12 -2.20 -32.63 17.85
C GLY A 12 -2.13 -33.38 19.18
N ALA A 13 -2.73 -34.58 19.30
CA ALA A 13 -2.87 -35.32 20.55
C ALA A 13 -1.54 -35.47 21.32
N ARG A 14 -0.43 -35.60 20.62
CA ARG A 14 0.91 -35.70 21.20
C ARG A 14 1.28 -34.55 22.15
N TRP A 15 0.83 -33.33 21.84
CA TRP A 15 1.28 -32.10 22.51
C TRP A 15 0.17 -31.40 23.28
N LEU A 16 -1.08 -31.59 22.87
CA LEU A 16 -2.21 -30.77 23.28
C LEU A 16 -2.48 -30.87 24.77
N ALA A 17 -2.39 -32.06 25.39
CA ALA A 17 -2.60 -32.24 26.84
C ALA A 17 -1.57 -31.43 27.65
N GLY A 18 -0.28 -31.48 27.28
CA GLY A 18 0.78 -30.72 27.93
C GLY A 18 0.63 -29.20 27.75
N LEU A 19 0.20 -28.78 26.56
CA LEU A 19 -0.08 -27.36 26.26
C LEU A 19 -1.24 -26.85 27.14
N LEU A 20 -2.39 -27.53 27.14
CA LEU A 20 -3.56 -27.12 27.91
C LEU A 20 -3.30 -27.10 29.41
N ALA A 21 -2.56 -28.08 29.91
CA ALA A 21 -2.11 -28.09 31.31
C ALA A 21 -1.15 -26.94 31.64
N ALA A 22 -0.29 -26.50 30.69
CA ALA A 22 0.56 -25.34 30.88
C ALA A 22 -0.21 -24.03 30.86
N VAL A 23 -1.21 -23.91 29.99
CA VAL A 23 -2.10 -22.73 29.93
C VAL A 23 -2.97 -22.63 31.18
N SER A 24 -3.48 -23.74 31.70
CA SER A 24 -4.33 -23.73 32.91
C SER A 24 -3.59 -23.34 34.21
N ARG A 25 -2.26 -23.44 34.24
CA ARG A 25 -1.42 -23.02 35.37
C ARG A 25 -0.99 -21.56 35.34
N GLN A 26 -1.38 -20.81 34.30
CA GLN A 26 -0.89 -19.42 34.16
C GLN A 26 -1.41 -18.51 35.27
N GLU A 27 -0.50 -17.81 35.92
CA GLU A 27 -0.79 -16.81 36.96
C GLU A 27 -1.07 -15.46 36.29
N ILE A 28 -2.35 -15.16 36.09
CA ILE A 28 -2.82 -13.91 35.51
C ILE A 28 -4.13 -13.46 36.19
N GLU A 29 -4.28 -12.15 36.44
CA GLU A 29 -5.49 -11.60 37.05
C GLU A 29 -6.76 -11.65 36.17
N PRO A 30 -6.68 -11.41 34.83
CA PRO A 30 -7.85 -11.49 33.97
C PRO A 30 -8.40 -12.91 33.84
N ASP A 31 -9.73 -13.02 33.62
CA ASP A 31 -10.36 -14.26 33.23
C ASP A 31 -9.81 -14.76 31.89
N VAL A 32 -9.48 -16.04 31.80
CA VAL A 32 -8.91 -16.69 30.63
C VAL A 32 -9.89 -17.68 30.00
N GLU A 33 -10.35 -17.42 28.82
CA GLU A 33 -11.08 -18.36 27.96
C GLU A 33 -10.08 -19.12 27.08
N VAL A 34 -10.17 -20.45 27.00
CA VAL A 34 -9.36 -21.25 26.06
C VAL A 34 -10.27 -21.83 24.99
N LEU A 35 -9.90 -21.56 23.73
CA LEU A 35 -10.65 -21.97 22.54
C LEU A 35 -9.77 -22.82 21.63
N VAL A 36 -10.12 -24.10 21.48
CA VAL A 36 -9.50 -25.02 20.53
C VAL A 36 -10.30 -25.01 19.23
N VAL A 37 -9.62 -24.79 18.11
CA VAL A 37 -10.25 -24.91 16.77
C VAL A 37 -9.67 -26.12 16.07
N ASP A 38 -10.45 -27.21 16.06
CA ASP A 38 -10.06 -28.45 15.41
C ASP A 38 -10.41 -28.45 13.92
N SER A 39 -9.44 -28.74 13.08
CA SER A 39 -9.61 -28.78 11.62
C SER A 39 -9.81 -30.20 11.07
N GLY A 40 -10.57 -31.02 11.79
CA GLY A 40 -10.91 -32.40 11.45
C GLY A 40 -9.79 -33.38 11.80
N SER A 41 -9.30 -33.36 13.03
CA SER A 41 -8.32 -34.34 13.54
C SER A 41 -8.86 -35.75 13.47
N SER A 42 -7.97 -36.70 13.22
CA SER A 42 -8.27 -38.13 13.19
C SER A 42 -7.73 -38.88 14.42
N ASP A 43 -7.01 -38.18 15.28
CA ASP A 43 -6.47 -38.67 16.54
C ASP A 43 -7.31 -38.20 17.76
N ASP A 44 -6.84 -38.40 18.97
CA ASP A 44 -7.55 -38.09 20.21
C ASP A 44 -7.58 -36.58 20.57
N SER A 45 -7.18 -35.69 19.67
CA SER A 45 -7.07 -34.24 19.93
C SER A 45 -8.36 -33.62 20.48
N VAL A 46 -9.50 -33.91 19.86
CA VAL A 46 -10.81 -33.39 20.27
C VAL A 46 -11.22 -33.95 21.65
N ALA A 47 -10.97 -35.23 21.93
CA ALA A 47 -11.23 -35.84 23.23
C ALA A 47 -10.40 -35.19 24.32
N ILE A 48 -9.08 -35.04 24.11
CA ILE A 48 -8.16 -34.37 25.03
C ILE A 48 -8.62 -32.94 25.35
N ALA A 49 -9.03 -32.15 24.33
CA ALA A 49 -9.50 -30.80 24.57
C ALA A 49 -10.76 -30.75 25.44
N ARG A 50 -11.72 -31.63 25.16
CA ARG A 50 -12.98 -31.72 25.94
C ARG A 50 -12.72 -32.17 27.38
N ASP A 51 -11.81 -33.13 27.58
CA ASP A 51 -11.45 -33.63 28.95
C ASP A 51 -10.78 -32.53 29.79
N HIS A 52 -10.12 -31.54 29.15
CA HIS A 52 -9.59 -30.38 29.86
C HIS A 52 -10.65 -29.26 30.05
N GLY A 53 -11.90 -29.48 29.68
CA GLY A 53 -13.00 -28.54 29.88
C GLY A 53 -12.92 -27.29 29.00
N VAL A 54 -12.12 -27.30 27.95
CA VAL A 54 -11.97 -26.15 27.05
C VAL A 54 -13.02 -26.19 25.92
N ARG A 55 -13.41 -25.03 25.44
CA ARG A 55 -14.36 -24.90 24.33
C ARG A 55 -13.72 -25.36 23.03
N VAL A 56 -14.39 -26.24 22.27
CA VAL A 56 -13.92 -26.77 20.98
C VAL A 56 -14.83 -26.32 19.86
N ILE A 57 -14.23 -25.76 18.80
CA ILE A 57 -14.90 -25.49 17.53
C ILE A 57 -14.32 -26.47 16.51
N GLU A 58 -15.17 -27.29 15.92
CA GLU A 58 -14.78 -28.21 14.86
C GLU A 58 -15.10 -27.60 13.51
N ILE A 59 -14.11 -27.52 12.63
CA ILE A 59 -14.24 -27.09 11.25
C ILE A 59 -13.87 -28.22 10.30
N ALA A 60 -14.46 -28.25 9.13
CA ALA A 60 -14.11 -29.27 8.16
C ALA A 60 -12.68 -28.99 7.60
N PRO A 61 -11.87 -30.04 7.28
CA PRO A 61 -10.49 -29.86 6.82
C PRO A 61 -10.35 -28.94 5.59
N GLN A 62 -11.36 -28.90 4.75
CA GLN A 62 -11.38 -28.03 3.58
C GLN A 62 -11.64 -26.54 3.91
N ASP A 63 -12.15 -26.23 5.10
CA ASP A 63 -12.44 -24.89 5.56
C ASP A 63 -11.26 -24.30 6.34
N PHE A 64 -10.20 -25.10 6.53
CA PHE A 64 -8.99 -24.61 7.17
C PHE A 64 -8.23 -23.64 6.24
N GLY A 65 -7.87 -22.49 6.81
CA GLY A 65 -6.95 -21.52 6.25
C GLY A 65 -6.24 -20.81 7.40
N HIS A 66 -4.95 -20.55 7.30
CA HIS A 66 -4.19 -19.99 8.42
C HIS A 66 -4.79 -18.69 8.95
N GLY A 67 -5.11 -17.73 8.08
CA GLY A 67 -5.78 -16.49 8.44
C GLY A 67 -7.26 -16.67 8.76
N HIS A 68 -7.96 -17.46 7.94
CA HIS A 68 -9.40 -17.70 8.10
C HIS A 68 -9.73 -18.36 9.45
N THR A 69 -9.02 -19.42 9.83
CA THR A 69 -9.24 -20.14 11.11
C THR A 69 -8.98 -19.24 12.31
N ARG A 70 -7.97 -18.37 12.25
CA ARG A 70 -7.68 -17.42 13.34
C ARG A 70 -8.72 -16.30 13.43
N ASN A 71 -9.22 -15.81 12.32
CA ASN A 71 -10.33 -14.85 12.30
C ASN A 71 -11.61 -15.47 12.87
N LEU A 72 -11.95 -16.70 12.46
CA LEU A 72 -13.10 -17.43 13.01
C LEU A 72 -12.99 -17.60 14.54
N ALA A 73 -11.82 -17.99 15.01
CA ALA A 73 -11.58 -18.16 16.45
C ALA A 73 -11.67 -16.84 17.21
N ALA A 74 -11.11 -15.77 16.67
CA ALA A 74 -11.17 -14.44 17.25
C ALA A 74 -12.61 -13.89 17.31
N GLU A 75 -13.44 -14.19 16.31
CA GLU A 75 -14.86 -13.84 16.28
C GLU A 75 -15.69 -14.60 17.33
N GLN A 76 -15.30 -15.83 17.63
CA GLN A 76 -15.98 -16.69 18.60
C GLN A 76 -15.51 -16.49 20.04
N GLY A 77 -14.32 -15.96 20.24
CA GLY A 77 -13.76 -15.62 21.55
C GLY A 77 -14.32 -14.31 22.09
N THR A 78 -14.38 -14.18 23.42
CA THR A 78 -14.98 -13.03 24.12
C THR A 78 -13.96 -12.06 24.70
N GLY A 79 -12.67 -12.42 24.70
CA GLY A 79 -11.61 -11.64 25.34
C GLY A 79 -11.29 -10.33 24.65
N ASP A 80 -10.98 -9.29 25.45
CA ASP A 80 -10.43 -8.01 24.97
C ASP A 80 -9.03 -8.18 24.35
N THR A 81 -8.35 -9.26 24.73
CA THR A 81 -7.07 -9.69 24.16
C THR A 81 -7.18 -11.10 23.62
N ILE A 82 -6.68 -11.31 22.41
CA ILE A 82 -6.68 -12.59 21.71
C ILE A 82 -5.24 -13.10 21.66
N VAL A 83 -5.00 -14.26 22.24
CA VAL A 83 -3.69 -14.93 22.23
C VAL A 83 -3.71 -16.08 21.24
N PHE A 84 -2.77 -16.12 20.32
CA PHE A 84 -2.59 -17.21 19.37
C PHE A 84 -1.43 -18.08 19.81
N LEU A 85 -1.69 -19.38 19.93
CA LEU A 85 -0.73 -20.38 20.35
C LEU A 85 -0.87 -21.62 19.46
N THR A 86 0.22 -22.10 18.85
CA THR A 86 0.14 -23.33 18.05
C THR A 86 0.09 -24.56 18.95
N GLN A 87 -0.56 -25.64 18.46
CA GLN A 87 -0.82 -26.89 19.22
C GLN A 87 0.41 -27.54 19.86
N ASP A 88 1.61 -27.18 19.44
CA ASP A 88 2.89 -27.76 19.87
C ASP A 88 3.85 -26.75 20.51
N ALA A 89 3.36 -25.55 20.84
CA ALA A 89 4.09 -24.50 21.53
C ALA A 89 3.69 -24.52 23.03
N ILE A 90 4.55 -25.05 23.87
CA ILE A 90 4.27 -25.18 25.31
C ILE A 90 4.81 -23.97 26.07
N PRO A 91 3.97 -23.19 26.78
CA PRO A 91 4.41 -22.08 27.63
C PRO A 91 5.52 -22.44 28.60
N GLU A 92 6.54 -21.60 28.72
CA GLU A 92 7.63 -21.74 29.66
C GLU A 92 7.31 -20.99 30.97
N GLY A 93 7.12 -21.71 32.03
CA GLY A 93 6.74 -21.18 33.35
C GLY A 93 5.28 -20.72 33.45
N ASP A 94 4.92 -20.26 34.65
CA ASP A 94 3.52 -19.97 35.02
C ASP A 94 3.14 -18.48 34.80
N ARG A 95 4.06 -17.64 34.33
CA ARG A 95 3.84 -16.20 34.04
C ARG A 95 3.88 -15.83 32.56
N TRP A 96 4.00 -16.82 31.70
CA TRP A 96 4.09 -16.61 30.24
C TRP A 96 2.97 -15.72 29.72
N LEU A 97 1.73 -15.99 30.08
CA LEU A 97 0.56 -15.25 29.59
C LEU A 97 0.57 -13.79 30.07
N ALA A 98 0.87 -13.58 31.38
CA ALA A 98 0.99 -12.24 31.93
C ALA A 98 2.08 -11.41 31.24
N GLU A 99 3.24 -12.01 30.98
CA GLU A 99 4.36 -11.35 30.31
C GLU A 99 4.06 -11.06 28.83
N LEU A 100 3.29 -11.93 28.17
CA LEU A 100 2.90 -11.75 26.76
C LEU A 100 1.92 -10.60 26.57
N VAL A 101 0.94 -10.45 27.48
CA VAL A 101 -0.10 -9.41 27.36
C VAL A 101 0.33 -8.06 27.97
N ARG A 102 1.29 -8.08 28.91
CA ARG A 102 1.75 -6.87 29.62
C ARG A 102 2.12 -5.68 28.73
N PRO A 103 2.76 -5.84 27.55
CA PRO A 103 3.13 -4.72 26.72
C PRO A 103 1.98 -4.07 25.95
N LEU A 104 0.80 -4.73 25.93
CA LEU A 104 -0.34 -4.25 25.14
C LEU A 104 -0.95 -3.01 25.79
N ASP A 105 -1.18 -1.98 25.00
CA ASP A 105 -1.70 -0.69 25.46
C ASP A 105 -2.49 -0.04 24.31
N GLU A 106 -3.82 0.01 24.46
CA GLU A 106 -4.69 0.59 23.45
C GLU A 106 -4.47 2.10 23.32
N SER A 107 -4.29 2.80 24.43
CA SER A 107 -4.06 4.25 24.45
C SER A 107 -2.73 4.63 23.79
N GLY A 108 -1.68 3.83 24.03
CA GLY A 108 -0.38 3.93 23.37
C GLY A 108 -0.31 3.23 22.00
N ARG A 109 -1.43 2.66 21.52
CA ARG A 109 -1.53 1.88 20.27
C ARG A 109 -0.53 0.72 20.17
N VAL A 110 -0.14 0.10 21.28
CA VAL A 110 0.59 -1.16 21.27
C VAL A 110 -0.40 -2.30 21.13
N GLY A 111 -0.73 -2.65 19.88
CA GLY A 111 -1.83 -3.55 19.54
C GLY A 111 -1.46 -5.02 19.45
N MET A 112 -0.17 -5.36 19.42
CA MET A 112 0.29 -6.73 19.25
C MET A 112 1.61 -6.97 19.96
N SER A 113 1.78 -8.19 20.49
CA SER A 113 3.01 -8.66 21.12
C SER A 113 3.32 -10.10 20.70
N PHE A 114 4.59 -10.48 20.79
CA PHE A 114 5.04 -11.86 20.56
C PHE A 114 6.25 -12.17 21.43
N GLY A 115 6.43 -13.47 21.73
CA GLY A 115 7.52 -13.96 22.56
C GLY A 115 8.45 -14.93 21.83
N PRO A 116 9.60 -15.27 22.44
CA PRO A 116 10.59 -16.17 21.86
C PRO A 116 10.12 -17.62 21.82
N HIS A 117 10.67 -18.38 20.86
CA HIS A 117 10.59 -19.82 20.80
C HIS A 117 11.91 -20.42 21.31
N LEU A 118 11.81 -21.30 22.28
CA LEU A 118 12.93 -22.03 22.86
C LEU A 118 13.06 -23.43 22.22
N PRO A 119 14.27 -23.94 22.05
CA PRO A 119 14.48 -25.29 21.57
C PRO A 119 14.00 -26.33 22.59
N ARG A 120 13.55 -27.48 22.12
CA ARG A 120 13.30 -28.65 22.96
C ARG A 120 14.62 -29.32 23.32
N PRO A 121 14.68 -30.12 24.40
CA PRO A 121 15.91 -30.83 24.81
C PRO A 121 16.49 -31.77 23.72
N ASP A 122 15.63 -32.30 22.85
CA ASP A 122 15.99 -33.17 21.73
C ASP A 122 16.22 -32.44 20.39
N THR A 123 16.13 -31.12 20.38
CA THR A 123 16.35 -30.30 19.16
C THR A 123 17.80 -30.38 18.71
N SER A 124 18.01 -30.54 17.39
CA SER A 124 19.37 -30.55 16.84
C SER A 124 20.10 -29.23 17.13
N PRO A 125 21.42 -29.28 17.41
CA PRO A 125 22.17 -28.09 17.80
C PRO A 125 22.10 -26.94 16.80
N MET A 126 21.98 -27.21 15.51
CA MET A 126 21.82 -26.18 14.48
C MET A 126 20.53 -25.40 14.63
N ILE A 127 19.42 -26.09 14.84
CA ILE A 127 18.11 -25.48 15.03
C ILE A 127 18.05 -24.76 16.39
N ALA A 128 18.62 -25.38 17.45
CA ALA A 128 18.72 -24.76 18.76
C ALA A 128 19.48 -23.43 18.71
N ARG A 129 20.65 -23.40 18.08
CA ARG A 129 21.43 -22.17 17.86
C ARG A 129 20.63 -21.12 17.09
N GLU A 130 20.03 -21.52 15.96
CA GLU A 130 19.26 -20.58 15.13
C GLU A 130 18.11 -19.94 15.91
N LEU A 131 17.37 -20.69 16.72
CA LEU A 131 16.29 -20.16 17.53
C LEU A 131 16.81 -19.18 18.60
N VAL A 132 17.84 -19.58 19.35
CA VAL A 132 18.42 -18.75 20.42
C VAL A 132 19.02 -17.44 19.85
N GLU A 133 19.80 -17.52 18.78
CA GLU A 133 20.39 -16.34 18.16
C GLU A 133 19.33 -15.45 17.49
N PHE A 134 18.34 -16.04 16.83
CA PHE A 134 17.28 -15.28 16.16
C PHE A 134 16.46 -14.50 17.19
N PHE A 135 15.87 -15.15 18.17
CA PHE A 135 15.02 -14.50 19.16
C PHE A 135 15.81 -13.61 20.12
N GLY A 136 17.01 -14.00 20.54
CA GLY A 136 17.91 -13.17 21.34
C GLY A 136 18.31 -11.86 20.65
N SER A 137 18.29 -11.84 19.33
CA SER A 137 18.62 -10.64 18.56
C SER A 137 17.54 -9.55 18.56
N PHE A 138 16.28 -9.86 18.96
CA PHE A 138 15.21 -8.87 19.09
C PHE A 138 15.40 -7.96 20.32
N SER A 139 15.92 -8.51 21.41
CA SER A 139 16.24 -7.75 22.62
C SER A 139 17.52 -8.29 23.29
N PRO A 140 18.69 -7.78 22.92
CA PRO A 140 19.95 -8.17 23.56
C PRO A 140 20.04 -7.82 25.07
N SER A 141 19.26 -6.82 25.52
CA SER A 141 19.17 -6.45 26.95
C SER A 141 18.25 -7.36 27.76
N GLY A 142 17.42 -8.20 27.12
CA GLY A 142 16.37 -8.97 27.78
C GLY A 142 15.14 -8.16 28.20
N GLU A 143 15.05 -6.90 27.83
CA GLU A 143 13.90 -6.04 28.14
C GLU A 143 12.84 -6.09 27.03
N THR A 144 11.58 -5.78 27.36
CA THR A 144 10.52 -5.63 26.36
C THR A 144 10.86 -4.51 25.37
N ARG A 145 10.83 -4.84 24.09
CA ARG A 145 11.07 -3.88 23.00
C ARG A 145 9.76 -3.56 22.28
N ILE A 146 9.51 -2.27 22.01
CA ILE A 146 8.37 -1.81 21.25
C ILE A 146 8.88 -1.17 19.93
N ASP A 147 8.43 -1.71 18.81
CA ASP A 147 8.75 -1.20 17.46
C ASP A 147 7.69 -0.19 17.04
N ALA A 148 8.12 1.03 16.67
CA ALA A 148 7.22 2.15 16.36
C ALA A 148 6.92 2.34 14.87
N GLY A 149 7.52 1.56 13.95
CA GLY A 149 7.29 1.69 12.51
C GLY A 149 7.88 0.55 11.68
N ILE A 150 7.46 0.47 10.42
CA ILE A 150 7.93 -0.56 9.45
C ILE A 150 9.39 -0.30 9.01
N ASP A 151 9.91 0.90 9.22
CA ASP A 151 11.18 1.37 8.66
C ASP A 151 12.42 1.05 9.51
N ASP A 152 12.24 0.48 10.68
CA ASP A 152 13.38 -0.03 11.47
C ASP A 152 13.96 -1.28 10.78
N ALA A 153 15.09 -1.10 10.15
CA ALA A 153 15.96 -2.03 9.43
C ALA A 153 15.44 -3.47 9.16
N PRO A 154 15.18 -3.88 7.90
CA PRO A 154 14.78 -5.26 7.58
C PRO A 154 15.91 -6.25 7.93
N PRO A 155 15.58 -7.46 8.41
CA PRO A 155 14.32 -8.19 8.37
C PRO A 155 13.54 -8.26 9.70
N ARG A 156 13.91 -7.50 10.72
CA ARG A 156 13.43 -7.67 12.11
C ARG A 156 12.14 -6.91 12.40
N SER A 157 11.95 -5.72 11.83
CA SER A 157 10.75 -4.91 12.08
C SER A 157 9.45 -5.53 11.52
N GLY A 158 9.55 -6.33 10.47
CA GLY A 158 8.39 -7.02 9.87
C GLY A 158 8.06 -8.38 10.48
N PHE A 159 8.90 -8.93 11.37
CA PHE A 159 8.65 -10.26 11.94
C PHE A 159 7.60 -10.22 13.04
N PHE A 160 6.66 -11.15 12.95
CA PHE A 160 5.64 -11.47 13.93
C PHE A 160 5.29 -12.94 13.79
N SER A 161 4.90 -13.62 14.87
CA SER A 161 4.63 -15.06 14.78
C SER A 161 3.45 -15.46 15.64
N ASN A 162 2.42 -16.02 15.02
CA ASN A 162 1.25 -16.59 15.68
C ASN A 162 1.52 -17.94 16.38
N VAL A 163 2.75 -18.40 16.39
CA VAL A 163 3.15 -19.52 17.24
C VAL A 163 3.02 -19.13 18.71
N ASN A 164 3.30 -17.86 19.05
CA ASN A 164 3.32 -17.30 20.39
C ASN A 164 3.09 -15.78 20.31
N SER A 165 1.84 -15.35 20.26
CA SER A 165 1.49 -13.94 20.12
C SER A 165 0.21 -13.55 20.85
N ALA A 166 0.08 -12.27 21.18
CA ALA A 166 -1.15 -11.66 21.67
C ALA A 166 -1.50 -10.41 20.84
N VAL A 167 -2.79 -10.20 20.64
CA VAL A 167 -3.33 -9.09 19.85
C VAL A 167 -4.50 -8.48 20.60
N LEU A 168 -4.54 -7.15 20.76
CA LEU A 168 -5.72 -6.46 21.26
C LEU A 168 -6.88 -6.65 20.30
N ARG A 169 -8.08 -6.88 20.83
CA ARG A 169 -9.29 -7.00 20.02
C ARG A 169 -9.51 -5.75 19.15
N ALA A 170 -9.28 -4.56 19.71
CA ALA A 170 -9.37 -3.32 18.97
C ALA A 170 -8.41 -3.27 17.76
N CYS A 171 -7.20 -3.81 17.90
CA CYS A 171 -6.25 -3.94 16.78
C CYS A 171 -6.73 -4.95 15.74
N TRP A 172 -7.22 -6.11 16.19
CA TRP A 172 -7.74 -7.16 15.31
C TRP A 172 -9.05 -6.74 14.62
N ASP A 173 -9.92 -5.99 15.27
CA ASP A 173 -11.15 -5.44 14.68
C ASP A 173 -10.83 -4.41 13.58
N GLU A 174 -9.79 -3.61 13.75
CA GLU A 174 -9.31 -2.66 12.74
C GLU A 174 -8.59 -3.37 11.58
N VAL A 175 -7.85 -4.47 11.89
CA VAL A 175 -7.04 -5.20 10.90
C VAL A 175 -7.24 -6.71 11.07
N ARG A 176 -7.84 -7.36 10.08
CA ARG A 176 -8.08 -8.81 10.08
C ARG A 176 -6.92 -9.58 9.45
N PHE A 177 -6.71 -10.84 9.84
CA PHE A 177 -5.77 -11.71 9.14
C PHE A 177 -6.21 -11.91 7.69
N ARG A 178 -5.24 -11.79 6.78
CA ARG A 178 -5.47 -12.11 5.36
C ARG A 178 -5.53 -13.62 5.16
N ASP A 179 -6.38 -14.06 4.24
CA ASP A 179 -6.40 -15.46 3.80
C ASP A 179 -5.29 -15.69 2.76
N VAL A 180 -4.07 -15.87 3.26
CA VAL A 180 -2.87 -16.18 2.47
C VAL A 180 -2.39 -17.60 2.80
N ALA A 181 -1.77 -18.26 1.83
CA ALA A 181 -1.34 -19.63 1.99
C ALA A 181 -0.22 -19.81 3.04
N TYR A 182 0.56 -18.76 3.30
CA TYR A 182 1.67 -18.78 4.27
C TYR A 182 2.03 -17.35 4.73
N SER A 183 2.57 -17.19 5.96
CA SER A 183 3.00 -15.90 6.55
C SER A 183 1.85 -14.90 6.75
N GLU A 184 0.67 -15.36 7.12
CA GLU A 184 -0.49 -14.53 7.48
C GLU A 184 -0.23 -13.66 8.69
N ASP A 185 0.62 -14.13 9.60
CA ASP A 185 1.06 -13.43 10.82
C ASP A 185 1.92 -12.20 10.47
N GLN A 186 2.88 -12.34 9.57
CA GLN A 186 3.70 -11.22 9.12
C GLN A 186 2.92 -10.22 8.26
N ALA A 187 1.97 -10.72 7.45
CA ALA A 187 1.05 -9.87 6.71
C ALA A 187 0.19 -9.04 7.66
N PHE A 188 -0.38 -9.66 8.70
CA PHE A 188 -1.17 -9.00 9.73
C PHE A 188 -0.36 -7.91 10.47
N ALA A 189 0.84 -8.24 10.94
CA ALA A 189 1.68 -7.28 11.65
C ALA A 189 2.01 -6.06 10.78
N ARG A 190 2.30 -6.25 9.49
CA ARG A 190 2.55 -5.14 8.57
C ARG A 190 1.33 -4.27 8.33
N ASP A 191 0.15 -4.89 8.20
CA ASP A 191 -1.10 -4.15 8.01
C ASP A 191 -1.47 -3.35 9.27
N ALA A 192 -1.30 -3.96 10.46
CA ALA A 192 -1.53 -3.30 11.73
C ALA A 192 -0.56 -2.13 11.97
N MET A 193 0.73 -2.32 11.67
CA MET A 193 1.72 -1.23 11.75
C MET A 193 1.44 -0.13 10.72
N ALA A 194 0.96 -0.47 9.54
CA ALA A 194 0.52 0.51 8.53
C ALA A 194 -0.73 1.29 8.96
N ALA A 195 -1.59 0.67 9.80
CA ALA A 195 -2.73 1.32 10.46
C ALA A 195 -2.34 2.13 11.71
N GLY A 196 -1.04 2.22 12.02
CA GLY A 196 -0.51 3.01 13.14
C GLY A 196 -0.44 2.27 14.47
N TRP A 197 -0.67 0.95 14.50
CA TRP A 197 -0.43 0.13 15.67
C TRP A 197 1.06 -0.18 15.85
N ARG A 198 1.50 -0.32 17.09
CA ARG A 198 2.87 -0.69 17.44
C ARG A 198 2.94 -2.16 17.84
N LYS A 199 4.10 -2.75 17.67
CA LYS A 199 4.38 -4.14 17.96
C LYS A 199 5.40 -4.26 19.07
N ALA A 200 5.15 -5.16 20.06
CA ALA A 200 6.06 -5.44 21.15
C ALA A 200 6.70 -6.84 21.00
N TYR A 201 7.97 -6.94 21.36
CA TYR A 201 8.64 -8.20 21.64
C TYR A 201 8.79 -8.37 23.14
N ALA A 202 8.23 -9.46 23.70
CA ALA A 202 8.22 -9.78 25.12
C ALA A 202 9.17 -10.96 25.40
N PRO A 203 10.44 -10.74 25.73
CA PRO A 203 11.43 -11.80 25.86
C PRO A 203 11.17 -12.77 27.02
N ALA A 204 10.41 -12.34 28.05
CA ALA A 204 10.02 -13.19 29.19
C ALA A 204 8.82 -14.10 28.86
N ALA A 205 8.11 -13.88 27.74
CA ALA A 205 6.97 -14.70 27.34
C ALA A 205 7.39 -15.82 26.39
N ALA A 206 8.23 -16.72 26.85
CA ALA A 206 8.81 -17.79 26.05
C ALA A 206 7.88 -19.02 25.93
N VAL A 207 7.94 -19.70 24.78
CA VAL A 207 7.34 -21.02 24.56
C VAL A 207 8.40 -22.02 24.10
N VAL A 208 8.31 -23.27 24.57
CA VAL A 208 9.13 -24.38 24.06
C VAL A 208 8.51 -24.86 22.74
N HIS A 209 9.13 -24.51 21.62
CA HIS A 209 8.66 -24.85 20.29
C HIS A 209 9.83 -24.97 19.31
N ALA A 210 10.03 -26.15 18.77
CA ALA A 210 11.02 -26.40 17.74
C ALA A 210 10.55 -27.52 16.82
N HIS A 211 10.91 -27.43 15.55
CA HIS A 211 10.68 -28.50 14.58
C HIS A 211 12.02 -29.08 14.13
N ASP A 212 12.23 -30.36 14.34
CA ASP A 212 13.35 -31.12 13.81
C ASP A 212 12.83 -32.15 12.80
N TYR A 213 12.56 -31.69 11.61
CA TYR A 213 12.03 -32.54 10.54
C TYR A 213 13.13 -33.33 9.82
N PRO A 214 12.80 -34.48 9.20
CA PRO A 214 13.67 -35.11 8.22
C PRO A 214 14.08 -34.10 7.14
N PHE A 215 15.33 -34.18 6.68
CA PHE A 215 15.95 -33.23 5.77
C PHE A 215 15.06 -32.85 4.55
N SER A 216 14.44 -33.83 3.88
CA SER A 216 13.58 -33.58 2.72
C SER A 216 12.33 -32.76 3.07
N ARG A 217 11.74 -32.98 4.26
CA ARG A 217 10.58 -32.22 4.74
C ARG A 217 10.97 -30.80 5.11
N PHE A 218 12.12 -30.63 5.74
CA PHE A 218 12.70 -29.33 6.06
C PHE A 218 12.92 -28.48 4.82
N MET A 219 13.51 -29.08 3.77
CA MET A 219 13.78 -28.38 2.53
C MET A 219 12.50 -27.89 1.84
N ARG A 220 11.46 -28.72 1.81
CA ARG A 220 10.14 -28.33 1.28
C ARG A 220 9.49 -27.21 2.07
N ARG A 221 9.65 -27.23 3.40
CA ARG A 221 9.18 -26.14 4.26
C ARG A 221 9.89 -24.83 3.94
N TYR A 222 11.21 -24.83 3.77
CA TYR A 222 11.94 -23.63 3.33
C TYR A 222 11.50 -23.12 1.95
N PHE A 223 11.15 -24.01 1.04
CA PHE A 223 10.58 -23.61 -0.24
C PHE A 223 9.27 -22.84 -0.06
N ASP A 224 8.33 -23.37 0.75
CA ASP A 224 7.04 -22.73 0.99
C ASP A 224 7.18 -21.43 1.80
N GLU A 225 8.04 -21.42 2.81
CA GLU A 225 8.34 -20.22 3.61
C GLU A 225 8.85 -19.06 2.73
N TYR A 226 9.84 -19.30 1.90
CA TYR A 226 10.40 -18.26 1.02
C TYR A 226 9.50 -17.89 -0.15
N ARG A 227 8.61 -18.77 -0.58
CA ARG A 227 7.52 -18.45 -1.50
C ARG A 227 6.54 -17.49 -0.83
N GLY A 228 6.08 -17.79 0.39
CA GLY A 228 5.20 -16.93 1.16
C GLY A 228 5.83 -15.58 1.49
N LEU A 229 7.10 -15.54 1.92
CA LEU A 229 7.83 -14.31 2.17
C LEU A 229 7.97 -13.42 0.94
N ARG A 230 8.09 -14.03 -0.26
CA ARG A 230 8.06 -13.25 -1.49
C ARG A 230 6.69 -12.66 -1.77
N GLU A 231 5.65 -13.47 -1.63
CA GLU A 231 4.27 -13.07 -1.91
C GLU A 231 3.77 -11.99 -0.93
N THR A 232 4.13 -12.11 0.36
CA THR A 232 3.64 -11.22 1.42
C THR A 232 4.50 -10.00 1.66
N VAL A 233 5.84 -10.14 1.63
CA VAL A 233 6.79 -9.08 2.00
C VAL A 233 7.79 -8.71 0.90
N GLY A 234 7.69 -9.34 -0.28
CA GLY A 234 8.59 -9.09 -1.42
C GLY A 234 10.04 -9.58 -1.22
N HIS A 235 10.30 -10.42 -0.19
CA HIS A 235 11.65 -10.90 0.10
C HIS A 235 12.14 -11.91 -0.95
N VAL A 236 13.36 -11.71 -1.46
CA VAL A 236 14.00 -12.61 -2.42
C VAL A 236 15.34 -13.09 -1.88
N ALA A 237 15.45 -14.39 -1.67
CA ALA A 237 16.71 -14.99 -1.21
C ALA A 237 17.84 -14.84 -2.24
N PRO A 238 19.10 -14.64 -1.78
CA PRO A 238 20.26 -14.54 -2.66
C PRO A 238 20.44 -15.78 -3.56
N ALA A 239 20.75 -15.56 -4.84
CA ALA A 239 21.02 -16.64 -5.81
C ALA A 239 22.45 -16.62 -6.37
N ARG A 240 23.23 -15.57 -6.10
CA ARG A 240 24.63 -15.50 -6.60
C ARG A 240 25.49 -16.52 -5.87
N PRO A 241 26.15 -17.48 -6.58
CA PRO A 241 26.89 -18.58 -5.96
C PRO A 241 27.90 -18.16 -4.88
N GLY A 242 28.68 -17.09 -5.13
CA GLY A 242 29.65 -16.59 -4.16
C GLY A 242 29.01 -15.98 -2.88
N ALA A 243 27.83 -15.38 -2.98
CA ALA A 243 27.10 -14.86 -1.81
C ALA A 243 26.53 -16.03 -1.00
N VAL A 244 25.93 -17.01 -1.66
CA VAL A 244 25.41 -18.24 -1.05
C VAL A 244 26.52 -19.00 -0.33
N ALA A 245 27.67 -19.23 -0.98
CA ALA A 245 28.79 -19.92 -0.38
C ALA A 245 29.33 -19.22 0.87
N ARG A 246 29.46 -17.90 0.86
CA ARG A 246 29.86 -17.12 2.04
C ARG A 246 28.84 -17.21 3.18
N GLN A 247 27.55 -17.15 2.86
CA GLN A 247 26.49 -17.32 3.85
C GLN A 247 26.54 -18.70 4.50
N VAL A 248 26.57 -19.75 3.69
CA VAL A 248 26.66 -21.15 4.18
C VAL A 248 27.90 -21.35 5.05
N ALA A 249 29.07 -20.88 4.60
CA ALA A 249 30.30 -20.98 5.37
C ALA A 249 30.24 -20.26 6.73
N ARG A 250 29.56 -19.10 6.77
CA ARG A 250 29.34 -18.37 8.02
C ARG A 250 28.46 -19.15 8.99
N GLU A 251 27.32 -19.69 8.53
CA GLU A 251 26.41 -20.48 9.34
C GLU A 251 27.08 -21.75 9.89
N VAL A 252 27.82 -22.49 9.04
CA VAL A 252 28.57 -23.68 9.46
C VAL A 252 29.61 -23.32 10.54
N ARG A 253 30.31 -22.21 10.42
CA ARG A 253 31.26 -21.75 11.44
C ARG A 253 30.54 -21.39 12.76
N SER A 254 29.38 -20.79 12.67
CA SER A 254 28.58 -20.44 13.87
C SER A 254 28.06 -21.71 14.57
N ASP A 255 27.59 -22.70 13.82
CA ASP A 255 27.17 -23.99 14.38
C ASP A 255 28.34 -24.72 15.09
N ILE A 256 29.52 -24.74 14.46
CA ILE A 256 30.70 -25.37 15.07
C ILE A 256 31.10 -24.64 16.36
N ARG A 257 31.07 -23.31 16.39
CA ARG A 257 31.36 -22.52 17.60
C ARG A 257 30.35 -22.75 18.70
N TYR A 258 29.07 -22.86 18.36
CA TYR A 258 28.00 -23.15 19.30
C TYR A 258 28.21 -24.51 19.95
N LEU A 259 28.47 -25.56 19.13
CA LEU A 259 28.77 -26.91 19.60
C LEU A 259 29.99 -26.97 20.54
N GLN A 260 31.00 -26.16 20.31
CA GLN A 260 32.22 -26.10 21.15
C GLN A 260 31.99 -25.42 22.49
N ARG A 261 30.96 -24.55 22.60
CA ARG A 261 30.64 -23.83 23.85
C ARG A 261 29.72 -24.62 24.78
N GLU A 262 28.77 -25.35 24.18
CA GLU A 262 27.69 -26.01 24.93
C GLU A 262 28.06 -27.42 25.42
N GLU A 263 29.01 -28.12 24.76
CA GLU A 263 29.40 -29.48 25.09
C GLU A 263 30.87 -29.75 24.70
N GLU A 264 31.64 -30.41 25.60
CA GLU A 264 32.95 -30.99 25.25
C GLU A 264 32.78 -32.22 24.37
N ARG A 265 32.67 -31.96 23.05
CA ARG A 265 32.53 -33.05 22.05
C ARG A 265 33.86 -33.47 21.47
N SER A 266 33.99 -34.75 21.17
CA SER A 266 35.15 -35.29 20.44
C SER A 266 35.30 -34.71 19.04
N LEU A 267 36.51 -34.61 18.55
CA LEU A 267 36.83 -34.12 17.21
C LEU A 267 36.03 -34.84 16.08
N PRO A 268 35.88 -36.19 16.10
CA PRO A 268 35.05 -36.88 15.10
C PRO A 268 33.58 -36.46 15.10
N ALA A 269 33.01 -36.22 16.30
CA ALA A 269 31.62 -35.76 16.43
C ALA A 269 31.46 -34.34 15.87
N THR A 270 32.40 -33.45 16.11
CA THR A 270 32.41 -32.08 15.56
C THR A 270 32.48 -32.09 14.03
N ILE A 271 33.31 -32.94 13.42
CA ILE A 271 33.40 -33.09 11.96
C ILE A 271 32.07 -33.63 11.38
N ALA A 272 31.46 -34.62 12.02
CA ALA A 272 30.18 -35.18 11.58
C ALA A 272 29.05 -34.12 11.62
N TRP A 273 29.02 -33.31 12.66
CA TRP A 273 28.08 -32.21 12.77
C TRP A 273 28.37 -31.09 11.77
N GLY A 274 29.62 -30.75 11.50
CA GLY A 274 30.00 -29.82 10.42
C GLY A 274 29.48 -30.26 9.04
N GLY A 275 29.56 -31.55 8.74
CA GLY A 275 28.98 -32.13 7.51
C GLY A 275 27.45 -32.04 7.46
N ARG A 276 26.77 -32.28 8.58
CA ARG A 276 25.31 -32.10 8.69
C ARG A 276 24.90 -30.66 8.54
N SER A 277 25.61 -29.71 9.18
CA SER A 277 25.41 -28.27 9.07
C SER A 277 25.59 -27.78 7.62
N LEU A 278 26.64 -28.19 6.95
CA LEU A 278 26.87 -27.86 5.53
C LEU A 278 25.72 -28.32 4.64
N ARG A 279 25.27 -29.57 4.83
CA ARG A 279 24.12 -30.13 4.08
C ARG A 279 22.84 -29.34 4.39
N HIS A 280 22.58 -28.99 5.64
CA HIS A 280 21.39 -28.24 6.06
C HIS A 280 21.36 -26.83 5.46
N HIS A 281 22.41 -26.04 5.68
CA HIS A 281 22.46 -24.65 5.19
C HIS A 281 22.59 -24.57 3.67
N GLY A 282 23.31 -25.50 3.03
CA GLY A 282 23.36 -25.60 1.57
C GLY A 282 22.00 -25.92 0.95
N GLY A 283 21.32 -26.90 1.53
CA GLY A 283 19.94 -27.24 1.12
C GLY A 283 18.97 -26.07 1.35
N ARG A 284 19.01 -25.44 2.53
CA ARG A 284 18.19 -24.26 2.85
C ARG A 284 18.40 -23.14 1.83
N ALA A 285 19.65 -22.76 1.53
CA ALA A 285 19.95 -21.71 0.57
C ALA A 285 19.40 -22.03 -0.84
N LEU A 286 19.51 -23.30 -1.27
CA LEU A 286 18.95 -23.76 -2.54
C LEU A 286 17.43 -23.65 -2.57
N PHE A 287 16.73 -24.23 -1.59
CA PHE A 287 15.27 -24.26 -1.55
C PHE A 287 14.67 -22.88 -1.28
N ALA A 288 15.32 -22.04 -0.48
CA ALA A 288 14.96 -20.62 -0.28
C ALA A 288 15.06 -19.83 -1.59
N SER A 289 16.14 -20.05 -2.35
CA SER A 289 16.31 -19.41 -3.67
C SER A 289 15.26 -19.87 -4.69
N LEU A 290 14.93 -21.17 -4.71
CA LEU A 290 13.88 -21.72 -5.57
C LEU A 290 12.48 -21.22 -5.14
N GLY A 291 12.16 -21.24 -3.85
CA GLY A 291 10.90 -20.74 -3.30
C GLY A 291 10.67 -19.29 -3.62
N SER A 292 11.68 -18.43 -3.41
CA SER A 292 11.62 -17.00 -3.78
C SER A 292 11.40 -16.73 -5.27
N ARG A 293 11.51 -17.77 -6.14
CA ARG A 293 11.34 -17.69 -7.59
C ARG A 293 10.36 -18.73 -8.10
N ALA A 294 9.45 -19.19 -7.25
CA ALA A 294 8.44 -20.19 -7.58
C ALA A 294 7.57 -19.79 -8.78
N ASP A 295 7.36 -18.51 -9.00
CA ASP A 295 6.69 -17.91 -10.16
C ASP A 295 7.36 -18.23 -11.50
N ARG A 296 8.65 -18.57 -11.49
CA ARG A 296 9.44 -18.90 -12.68
C ARG A 296 9.60 -20.41 -12.92
N LEU A 297 9.06 -21.21 -12.00
CA LEU A 297 9.16 -22.66 -12.08
C LEU A 297 7.89 -23.27 -12.69
N PRO A 298 8.01 -24.37 -13.46
CA PRO A 298 6.84 -25.10 -13.94
C PRO A 298 5.96 -25.56 -12.77
N PRO A 299 4.60 -25.53 -12.88
CA PRO A 299 3.69 -25.90 -11.79
C PRO A 299 3.94 -27.32 -11.23
N ALA A 300 4.36 -28.26 -12.08
CA ALA A 300 4.71 -29.60 -11.63
C ALA A 300 5.94 -29.63 -10.70
N VAL A 301 6.93 -28.76 -10.95
CA VAL A 301 8.12 -28.61 -10.10
C VAL A 301 7.74 -27.97 -8.78
N VAL A 302 6.93 -26.91 -8.81
CA VAL A 302 6.42 -26.24 -7.60
C VAL A 302 5.68 -27.25 -6.70
N ARG A 303 4.76 -28.03 -7.26
CA ARG A 303 4.04 -29.08 -6.51
C ARG A 303 4.99 -30.12 -5.88
N ARG A 304 6.07 -30.48 -6.56
CA ARG A 304 7.03 -31.46 -6.05
C ARG A 304 7.93 -30.90 -4.94
N LEU A 305 8.23 -29.61 -5.00
CA LEU A 305 9.09 -28.92 -4.03
C LEU A 305 8.32 -28.35 -2.84
N SER A 306 7.01 -28.15 -2.94
CA SER A 306 6.15 -27.65 -1.89
C SER A 306 5.71 -28.76 -0.94
N LEU A 307 5.65 -28.46 0.36
CA LEU A 307 5.06 -29.33 1.38
C LEU A 307 3.52 -29.17 1.37
N GLU A 308 3.05 -27.94 1.25
CA GLU A 308 1.64 -27.56 1.19
C GLU A 308 0.94 -28.08 -0.06
N GLY A 309 1.64 -28.11 -1.20
CA GLY A 309 1.12 -28.64 -2.46
C GLY A 309 0.90 -30.15 -2.48
N THR A 310 1.46 -30.90 -1.50
CA THR A 310 1.29 -32.37 -1.38
C THR A 310 0.18 -32.77 -0.40
N ALA A 311 -0.22 -31.89 0.51
CA ALA A 311 -1.32 -32.15 1.45
C ALA A 311 -2.71 -32.18 0.76
N GLY A 312 -2.79 -31.79 -0.52
CA GLY A 312 -4.02 -31.77 -1.32
C GLY A 312 -4.11 -32.79 -2.46
N SER A 313 -3.15 -33.73 -2.64
CA SER A 313 -3.16 -34.70 -3.77
C SER A 313 -3.63 -36.11 -3.38
N GLY A 314 -4.75 -36.22 -2.70
CA GLY A 314 -5.58 -37.42 -2.74
C GLY A 314 -6.26 -37.47 -4.11
N SER A 315 -5.87 -38.44 -4.95
CA SER A 315 -6.45 -38.70 -6.28
C SER A 315 -7.97 -38.90 -6.19
N ALA A 316 -8.72 -37.87 -6.47
CA ALA A 316 -10.06 -37.93 -7.02
C ALA A 316 -10.23 -36.73 -7.90
N THR A 317 -10.76 -36.87 -9.09
CA THR A 317 -11.33 -35.80 -9.89
C THR A 317 -12.24 -34.99 -9.01
N ARG A 318 -11.71 -33.87 -8.46
CA ARG A 318 -12.52 -32.93 -7.68
C ARG A 318 -13.59 -32.40 -8.60
N PRO A 319 -14.89 -32.50 -8.22
CA PRO A 319 -15.88 -31.65 -8.84
C PRO A 319 -15.40 -30.21 -8.70
N ALA A 320 -15.58 -29.42 -9.75
CA ALA A 320 -15.21 -28.01 -9.74
C ALA A 320 -15.72 -27.40 -8.42
N ARG A 321 -14.77 -26.92 -7.59
CA ARG A 321 -15.11 -26.33 -6.29
C ARG A 321 -15.94 -25.08 -6.61
N ILE A 322 -17.21 -25.11 -6.27
CA ILE A 322 -18.01 -23.90 -6.27
C ILE A 322 -17.48 -23.07 -5.10
N LEU A 323 -16.54 -22.19 -5.39
CA LEU A 323 -16.13 -21.15 -4.45
C LEU A 323 -17.38 -20.30 -4.22
N ARG A 324 -17.86 -20.21 -2.98
CA ARG A 324 -18.79 -19.15 -2.67
C ARG A 324 -18.06 -17.85 -2.98
N PRO A 325 -18.60 -16.99 -3.86
CA PRO A 325 -17.98 -15.72 -4.14
C PRO A 325 -17.83 -14.95 -2.83
N PRO A 326 -16.76 -14.17 -2.64
CA PRO A 326 -16.69 -13.23 -1.54
C PRO A 326 -17.99 -12.41 -1.56
N GLU A 327 -18.53 -12.08 -0.41
CA GLU A 327 -19.83 -11.37 -0.31
C GLU A 327 -19.85 -10.11 -1.18
N ARG A 328 -18.68 -9.52 -1.44
CA ARG A 328 -18.47 -8.39 -2.36
C ARG A 328 -17.23 -8.63 -3.21
N PRO A 329 -17.34 -9.12 -4.45
CA PRO A 329 -16.19 -9.16 -5.38
C PRO A 329 -15.62 -7.75 -5.57
N PRO A 330 -14.30 -7.60 -5.67
CA PRO A 330 -13.64 -6.28 -5.72
C PRO A 330 -14.17 -5.34 -6.80
N TYR A 331 -14.67 -5.84 -7.92
CA TYR A 331 -15.23 -5.02 -9.01
C TYR A 331 -16.78 -5.15 -9.13
N ARG A 332 -17.49 -5.51 -8.05
CA ARG A 332 -18.96 -5.62 -8.09
C ARG A 332 -19.64 -4.31 -8.50
N TYR A 333 -19.06 -3.16 -8.15
CA TYR A 333 -19.59 -1.86 -8.52
C TYR A 333 -19.59 -1.64 -10.05
N VAL A 334 -18.65 -2.24 -10.79
CA VAL A 334 -18.64 -2.18 -12.27
C VAL A 334 -19.86 -2.89 -12.85
N ARG A 335 -20.28 -4.01 -12.21
CA ARG A 335 -21.40 -4.82 -12.69
C ARG A 335 -22.71 -4.03 -12.74
N SER A 336 -22.97 -3.15 -11.78
CA SER A 336 -24.23 -2.41 -11.70
C SER A 336 -24.53 -1.60 -12.95
N TYR A 337 -23.52 -1.03 -13.58
CA TYR A 337 -23.64 -0.32 -14.84
C TYR A 337 -24.09 -1.24 -16.00
N PHE A 338 -23.50 -2.44 -16.10
CA PHE A 338 -23.79 -3.37 -17.21
C PHE A 338 -25.10 -4.16 -17.04
N THR A 339 -25.64 -4.24 -15.83
CA THR A 339 -26.80 -5.12 -15.52
C THR A 339 -28.00 -4.39 -14.94
N GLY A 340 -27.90 -3.08 -14.72
CA GLY A 340 -28.96 -2.27 -14.15
C GLY A 340 -29.12 -0.91 -14.82
N PRO A 341 -30.31 -0.31 -14.75
CA PRO A 341 -30.51 1.04 -15.25
C PRO A 341 -29.75 2.07 -14.40
N GLU A 342 -29.56 3.24 -14.96
CA GLU A 342 -29.12 4.40 -14.20
C GLU A 342 -30.16 4.77 -13.15
N ALA A 343 -29.71 5.10 -11.93
CA ALA A 343 -30.58 5.64 -10.91
C ALA A 343 -31.10 7.02 -11.35
N PRO A 344 -32.42 7.29 -11.20
CA PRO A 344 -33.04 8.50 -11.74
C PRO A 344 -32.43 9.75 -11.10
N LEU A 345 -32.25 10.76 -11.95
CA LEU A 345 -31.90 12.11 -11.49
C LEU A 345 -33.14 12.75 -10.86
N ALA A 346 -32.91 13.64 -9.88
CA ALA A 346 -33.96 14.49 -9.34
C ALA A 346 -34.55 15.37 -10.44
N ALA A 347 -35.85 15.69 -10.34
CA ALA A 347 -36.54 16.53 -11.33
C ALA A 347 -35.82 17.88 -11.45
N PRO A 348 -35.58 18.40 -12.69
CA PRO A 348 -34.97 19.71 -12.88
C PRO A 348 -35.91 20.83 -12.45
N SER A 349 -35.36 21.98 -12.05
CA SER A 349 -36.08 23.19 -11.71
C SER A 349 -35.48 24.40 -12.45
N PRO A 350 -36.30 25.38 -12.87
CA PRO A 350 -35.80 26.60 -13.51
C PRO A 350 -34.83 27.39 -12.62
N HIS A 351 -34.89 27.16 -11.32
CA HIS A 351 -34.04 27.86 -10.35
C HIS A 351 -32.73 27.12 -10.06
N ASP A 352 -32.51 25.91 -10.59
CA ASP A 352 -31.34 25.10 -10.23
C ASP A 352 -30.02 25.79 -10.62
N ALA A 353 -29.96 26.42 -11.80
CA ALA A 353 -28.78 27.12 -12.30
C ALA A 353 -28.53 28.46 -11.60
N THR A 354 -29.58 29.09 -11.02
CA THR A 354 -29.53 30.44 -10.41
C THR A 354 -29.50 30.43 -8.88
N ARG A 355 -29.53 29.23 -8.27
CA ARG A 355 -29.41 29.12 -6.81
C ARG A 355 -28.07 29.68 -6.35
N GLU A 356 -28.09 30.51 -5.32
CA GLU A 356 -26.89 31.11 -4.77
C GLU A 356 -25.95 30.04 -4.21
N HIS A 357 -26.49 29.06 -3.48
CA HIS A 357 -25.73 27.98 -2.87
C HIS A 357 -26.16 26.62 -3.44
N LEU A 358 -25.16 25.83 -3.85
CA LEU A 358 -25.31 24.48 -4.38
C LEU A 358 -24.62 23.49 -3.46
N HIS A 359 -25.08 22.23 -3.46
CA HIS A 359 -24.41 21.11 -2.80
C HIS A 359 -23.61 20.28 -3.81
N PHE A 360 -22.28 20.25 -3.64
CA PHE A 360 -21.33 19.47 -4.42
C PHE A 360 -20.94 18.20 -3.67
N ALA A 361 -21.29 17.05 -4.19
CA ALA A 361 -20.86 15.76 -3.67
C ALA A 361 -19.70 15.21 -4.51
N TRP A 362 -18.56 14.95 -3.88
CA TRP A 362 -17.35 14.44 -4.51
C TRP A 362 -17.18 12.97 -4.19
N VAL A 363 -17.39 12.09 -5.17
CA VAL A 363 -17.15 10.67 -5.03
C VAL A 363 -15.71 10.37 -5.44
N ILE A 364 -14.87 10.03 -4.46
CA ILE A 364 -13.43 9.91 -4.62
C ILE A 364 -12.91 8.49 -4.32
N PRO A 365 -11.83 8.03 -4.97
CA PRO A 365 -11.11 6.85 -4.51
C PRO A 365 -10.33 7.15 -3.22
N PRO A 366 -9.84 6.12 -2.50
CA PRO A 366 -8.93 6.32 -1.37
C PRO A 366 -7.69 7.11 -1.77
N PHE A 367 -7.22 7.98 -0.88
CA PHE A 367 -6.11 8.89 -1.15
C PHE A 367 -5.01 8.78 -0.08
N ARG A 368 -3.83 9.32 -0.40
CA ARG A 368 -2.67 9.37 0.48
C ARG A 368 -2.00 10.74 0.37
N ARG A 369 -1.22 11.12 1.37
CA ARG A 369 -0.36 12.29 1.36
C ARG A 369 0.46 12.36 0.07
N GLY A 370 0.54 13.54 -0.55
CA GLY A 370 1.26 13.75 -1.81
C GLY A 370 0.49 13.36 -3.07
N SER A 371 -0.81 13.04 -2.98
CA SER A 371 -1.67 12.82 -4.15
C SER A 371 -2.04 14.14 -4.80
N GLY A 372 -1.42 14.46 -5.95
CA GLY A 372 -1.63 15.73 -6.66
C GLY A 372 -3.08 15.93 -7.14
N GLY A 373 -3.74 14.88 -7.61
CA GLY A 373 -5.14 14.96 -8.05
C GLY A 373 -6.10 15.26 -6.90
N HIS A 374 -5.89 14.66 -5.73
CA HIS A 374 -6.71 14.95 -4.55
C HIS A 374 -6.43 16.36 -4.02
N MET A 375 -5.20 16.86 -4.08
CA MET A 375 -4.88 18.24 -3.75
C MET A 375 -5.68 19.21 -4.61
N THR A 376 -5.71 19.02 -5.95
CA THR A 376 -6.52 19.81 -6.88
C THR A 376 -8.00 19.82 -6.46
N LEU A 377 -8.56 18.64 -6.22
CA LEU A 377 -9.96 18.49 -5.85
C LEU A 377 -10.30 19.20 -4.52
N PHE A 378 -9.48 18.99 -3.50
CA PHE A 378 -9.75 19.57 -2.17
C PHE A 378 -9.55 21.10 -2.16
N THR A 379 -8.60 21.62 -2.95
CA THR A 379 -8.46 23.07 -3.14
C THR A 379 -9.72 23.67 -3.78
N ILE A 380 -10.25 23.05 -4.82
CA ILE A 380 -11.48 23.49 -5.49
C ILE A 380 -12.68 23.40 -4.52
N ALA A 381 -12.82 22.27 -3.80
CA ALA A 381 -13.89 22.10 -2.82
C ALA A 381 -13.84 23.18 -1.71
N GLN A 382 -12.64 23.50 -1.20
CA GLN A 382 -12.46 24.58 -0.23
C GLN A 382 -12.89 25.93 -0.78
N LEU A 383 -12.51 26.25 -2.02
CA LEU A 383 -12.89 27.52 -2.66
C LEU A 383 -14.39 27.60 -2.95
N LEU A 384 -15.03 26.49 -3.28
CA LEU A 384 -16.50 26.42 -3.38
C LEU A 384 -17.17 26.68 -2.04
N GLU A 385 -16.66 26.10 -0.93
CA GLU A 385 -17.16 26.40 0.42
C GLU A 385 -16.97 27.86 0.84
N GLN A 386 -15.87 28.48 0.44
CA GLN A 386 -15.63 29.93 0.68
C GLN A 386 -16.65 30.81 -0.06
N ARG A 387 -17.19 30.33 -1.19
CA ARG A 387 -18.26 30.98 -1.96
C ARG A 387 -19.67 30.69 -1.42
N GLY A 388 -19.77 29.94 -0.31
CA GLY A 388 -21.04 29.62 0.35
C GLY A 388 -21.69 28.32 -0.14
N HIS A 389 -21.08 27.60 -1.07
CA HIS A 389 -21.55 26.26 -1.45
C HIS A 389 -21.33 25.26 -0.31
N SER A 390 -22.08 24.18 -0.28
CA SER A 390 -21.79 23.03 0.59
C SER A 390 -21.09 21.94 -0.19
N CYS A 391 -20.12 21.28 0.46
CA CYS A 391 -19.40 20.13 -0.10
C CYS A 391 -19.59 18.89 0.79
N SER A 392 -19.58 17.71 0.17
CA SER A 392 -19.47 16.42 0.86
C SER A 392 -18.51 15.51 0.11
N ILE A 393 -17.70 14.78 0.86
CA ILE A 393 -16.66 13.87 0.34
C ILE A 393 -17.10 12.44 0.60
N TRP A 394 -17.25 11.65 -0.45
CA TRP A 394 -17.68 10.25 -0.42
C TRP A 394 -16.56 9.34 -0.87
N VAL A 395 -15.89 8.70 0.11
CA VAL A 395 -14.77 7.80 -0.18
C VAL A 395 -15.28 6.43 -0.57
N HIS A 396 -15.06 6.05 -1.81
CA HIS A 396 -15.42 4.73 -2.32
C HIS A 396 -14.22 3.81 -2.37
N ASP A 397 -14.13 2.88 -1.41
CA ASP A 397 -13.12 1.81 -1.38
C ASP A 397 -13.81 0.45 -1.42
N PRO A 398 -13.98 -0.14 -2.62
CA PRO A 398 -14.68 -1.43 -2.76
C PRO A 398 -13.89 -2.61 -2.18
N GLY A 399 -12.60 -2.44 -1.89
CA GLY A 399 -11.73 -3.45 -1.30
C GLY A 399 -11.73 -3.49 0.23
N ARG A 400 -12.30 -2.46 0.88
CA ARG A 400 -12.39 -2.36 2.35
C ARG A 400 -13.83 -2.35 2.82
N THR A 401 -14.15 -3.26 3.73
CA THR A 401 -15.45 -3.33 4.41
C THR A 401 -15.40 -2.79 5.84
N SER A 402 -14.26 -2.26 6.28
CA SER A 402 -14.06 -1.80 7.66
C SER A 402 -14.65 -0.41 7.88
N ALA A 403 -15.49 -0.26 8.90
CA ALA A 403 -15.90 1.03 9.45
C ALA A 403 -14.65 1.83 9.89
N GLY A 404 -14.65 3.15 9.62
CA GLY A 404 -13.55 4.04 10.06
C GLY A 404 -12.72 4.65 8.95
N ILE A 405 -12.90 4.27 7.67
CA ILE A 405 -12.22 4.93 6.53
C ILE A 405 -12.53 6.43 6.51
N ALA A 406 -13.77 6.81 6.80
CA ALA A 406 -14.20 8.20 6.82
C ALA A 406 -13.44 9.02 7.87
N ALA A 407 -13.24 8.49 9.08
CA ALA A 407 -12.51 9.17 10.14
C ALA A 407 -11.03 9.33 9.81
N VAL A 408 -10.40 8.29 9.22
CA VAL A 408 -9.01 8.35 8.74
C VAL A 408 -8.89 9.35 7.58
N ALA A 409 -9.78 9.27 6.60
CA ALA A 409 -9.80 10.19 5.47
C ALA A 409 -10.03 11.64 5.90
N HIS A 410 -10.91 11.89 6.88
CA HIS A 410 -11.14 13.23 7.42
C HIS A 410 -9.88 13.79 8.09
N ARG A 411 -9.17 12.99 8.87
CA ARG A 411 -7.91 13.36 9.51
C ARG A 411 -6.83 13.67 8.49
N GLU A 412 -6.59 12.75 7.56
CA GLU A 412 -5.63 12.92 6.46
C GLU A 412 -5.92 14.19 5.64
N LEU A 413 -7.20 14.45 5.36
CA LEU A 413 -7.64 15.64 4.63
C LEU A 413 -7.31 16.92 5.41
N THR A 414 -7.66 16.96 6.70
CA THR A 414 -7.47 18.14 7.55
C THR A 414 -6.00 18.42 7.83
N GLU A 415 -5.19 17.38 8.05
CA GLU A 415 -3.77 17.51 8.41
C GLU A 415 -2.87 17.80 7.20
N HIS A 416 -3.21 17.30 6.01
CA HIS A 416 -2.27 17.25 4.88
C HIS A 416 -2.74 17.93 3.60
N PHE A 417 -4.00 18.36 3.50
CA PHE A 417 -4.53 18.95 2.26
C PHE A 417 -5.13 20.33 2.47
N ALA A 418 -6.39 20.40 2.86
CA ALA A 418 -7.11 21.65 2.98
C ALA A 418 -8.12 21.61 4.15
N PRO A 419 -8.30 22.69 4.90
CA PRO A 419 -9.32 22.75 5.94
C PRO A 419 -10.71 22.86 5.29
N LEU A 420 -11.37 21.73 5.08
CA LEU A 420 -12.74 21.65 4.57
C LEU A 420 -13.76 21.56 5.70
N ARG A 421 -14.93 22.16 5.49
CA ARG A 421 -16.12 21.97 6.33
C ARG A 421 -16.91 20.73 5.91
N ALA A 422 -16.62 20.19 4.74
CA ALA A 422 -17.26 19.05 4.14
C ALA A 422 -17.31 17.85 5.08
N GLY A 423 -18.49 17.23 5.23
CA GLY A 423 -18.62 15.91 5.84
C GLY A 423 -17.88 14.87 4.96
N VAL A 424 -17.14 13.97 5.62
CA VAL A 424 -16.48 12.83 4.94
C VAL A 424 -17.27 11.58 5.27
N PHE A 425 -17.72 10.89 4.24
CA PHE A 425 -18.58 9.70 4.32
C PHE A 425 -17.90 8.50 3.67
N GLU A 426 -18.25 7.33 4.18
CA GLU A 426 -17.75 6.06 3.69
C GLU A 426 -18.87 5.30 3.01
N ASN A 427 -18.60 4.75 1.83
CA ASN A 427 -19.62 4.08 1.05
C ASN A 427 -20.84 5.02 0.79
N PHE A 428 -22.01 4.48 0.58
CA PHE A 428 -23.19 5.29 0.21
C PHE A 428 -24.42 4.97 1.08
N ALA A 429 -24.22 4.39 2.28
CA ALA A 429 -25.32 4.07 3.18
C ALA A 429 -26.11 5.33 3.62
N ASP A 430 -25.37 6.43 3.82
CA ASP A 430 -25.94 7.72 4.24
C ASP A 430 -26.20 8.66 3.05
N TRP A 431 -26.20 8.14 1.83
CA TRP A 431 -26.42 8.94 0.64
C TRP A 431 -27.84 9.51 0.60
N HIS A 432 -27.96 10.83 0.50
CA HIS A 432 -29.23 11.54 0.48
C HIS A 432 -29.40 12.49 -0.72
N GLY A 433 -28.50 12.35 -1.75
CA GLY A 433 -28.53 13.17 -2.95
C GLY A 433 -27.64 14.42 -2.86
N ALA A 434 -27.57 15.14 -3.98
CA ALA A 434 -26.80 16.40 -4.12
C ALA A 434 -27.37 17.22 -5.28
N ASP A 435 -27.03 18.53 -5.34
CA ASP A 435 -27.28 19.28 -6.57
C ASP A 435 -26.35 18.75 -7.69
N ILE A 436 -25.07 18.58 -7.39
CA ILE A 436 -24.08 18.01 -8.30
C ILE A 436 -23.33 16.87 -7.61
N ALA A 437 -23.24 15.71 -8.27
CA ALA A 437 -22.40 14.61 -7.83
C ALA A 437 -21.29 14.35 -8.87
N PHE A 438 -20.04 14.53 -8.46
CA PHE A 438 -18.86 14.29 -9.28
C PHE A 438 -18.26 12.92 -9.03
N ALA A 439 -18.11 12.08 -10.07
CA ALA A 439 -17.09 11.04 -10.10
C ALA A 439 -15.72 11.70 -10.30
N THR A 440 -14.67 11.20 -9.67
CA THR A 440 -13.33 11.79 -9.75
C THR A 440 -12.23 10.82 -10.19
N GLY A 441 -12.63 9.63 -10.56
CA GLY A 441 -11.83 8.56 -11.14
C GLY A 441 -12.74 7.49 -11.72
N TRP A 442 -12.22 6.66 -12.63
CA TRP A 442 -13.04 5.64 -13.29
C TRP A 442 -13.72 4.68 -12.28
N GLN A 443 -13.04 4.38 -11.17
CA GLN A 443 -13.60 3.52 -10.11
C GLN A 443 -14.83 4.14 -9.45
N THR A 444 -14.96 5.47 -9.48
CA THR A 444 -16.05 6.21 -8.85
C THR A 444 -17.19 6.54 -9.80
N ALA A 445 -16.96 6.50 -11.10
CA ALA A 445 -17.98 6.71 -12.13
C ALA A 445 -19.05 5.59 -12.09
N TYR A 446 -18.65 4.35 -11.89
CA TYR A 446 -19.56 3.21 -11.81
C TYR A 446 -20.53 3.25 -10.63
N PRO A 447 -20.07 3.47 -9.37
CA PRO A 447 -21.02 3.58 -8.25
C PRO A 447 -21.93 4.81 -8.39
N LEU A 448 -21.44 5.91 -8.96
CA LEU A 448 -22.27 7.09 -9.23
C LEU A 448 -23.48 6.77 -10.12
N TRP A 449 -23.38 5.78 -11.03
CA TRP A 449 -24.48 5.29 -11.84
C TRP A 449 -25.70 4.87 -11.02
N ALA A 450 -25.46 4.20 -9.91
CA ALA A 450 -26.50 3.68 -9.04
C ALA A 450 -26.99 4.67 -7.95
N LEU A 451 -26.42 5.88 -7.85
CA LEU A 451 -26.81 6.89 -6.87
C LEU A 451 -27.92 7.79 -7.44
N GLY A 452 -29.09 7.77 -6.83
CA GLY A 452 -30.21 8.64 -7.17
C GLY A 452 -30.21 9.97 -6.40
N GLY A 453 -31.20 10.82 -6.68
CA GLY A 453 -31.40 12.07 -5.95
C GLY A 453 -30.42 13.21 -6.29
N CYS A 454 -29.62 13.08 -7.34
CA CYS A 454 -28.78 14.15 -7.85
C CYS A 454 -29.52 14.95 -8.93
N LYS A 455 -29.30 16.25 -8.98
CA LYS A 455 -29.77 17.07 -10.11
C LYS A 455 -28.83 16.96 -11.30
N LEU A 456 -27.55 16.79 -11.05
CA LEU A 456 -26.54 16.57 -12.09
C LEU A 456 -25.54 15.51 -11.59
N LYS A 457 -25.26 14.51 -12.41
CA LYS A 457 -24.10 13.64 -12.30
C LYS A 457 -23.07 14.07 -13.32
N ALA A 458 -21.82 14.24 -12.91
CA ALA A 458 -20.74 14.69 -13.78
C ALA A 458 -19.45 13.92 -13.50
N TYR A 459 -18.51 13.96 -14.42
CA TYR A 459 -17.19 13.34 -14.25
C TYR A 459 -16.12 14.42 -14.24
N PHE A 460 -15.43 14.55 -13.11
CA PHE A 460 -14.28 15.44 -12.93
C PHE A 460 -13.01 14.72 -13.36
N VAL A 461 -12.59 14.94 -14.61
CA VAL A 461 -11.51 14.20 -15.26
C VAL A 461 -10.21 14.98 -15.16
N GLN A 462 -9.25 14.47 -14.39
CA GLN A 462 -7.96 15.14 -14.18
C GLN A 462 -6.84 14.62 -15.07
N ASP A 463 -6.98 13.39 -15.58
CA ASP A 463 -5.97 12.76 -16.42
C ASP A 463 -6.65 11.77 -17.38
N TYR A 464 -5.95 11.32 -18.41
CA TYR A 464 -6.41 10.24 -19.25
C TYR A 464 -6.12 8.89 -18.58
N GLU A 465 -7.05 8.44 -17.76
CA GLU A 465 -6.88 7.31 -16.85
C GLU A 465 -6.64 5.95 -17.52
N PRO A 466 -7.13 5.66 -18.74
CA PRO A 466 -6.80 4.42 -19.45
C PRO A 466 -5.30 4.18 -19.57
N ASP A 467 -4.49 5.22 -19.72
CA ASP A 467 -3.03 5.10 -19.85
C ASP A 467 -2.29 4.87 -18.51
N PHE A 468 -3.03 4.76 -17.40
CA PHE A 468 -2.45 4.27 -16.14
C PHE A 468 -2.23 2.76 -16.16
N TYR A 469 -2.83 2.06 -17.12
CA TYR A 469 -2.86 0.61 -17.23
C TYR A 469 -2.29 0.16 -18.57
N GLY A 470 -1.56 -0.96 -18.56
CA GLY A 470 -1.31 -1.72 -19.78
C GLY A 470 -2.61 -2.32 -20.34
N ALA A 471 -2.50 -3.23 -21.31
CA ALA A 471 -3.67 -3.96 -21.82
C ALA A 471 -4.28 -4.80 -20.69
N SER A 472 -5.41 -4.35 -20.14
CA SER A 472 -6.08 -4.97 -18.97
C SER A 472 -7.57 -4.63 -18.94
N ALA A 473 -8.33 -5.31 -18.08
CA ALA A 473 -9.74 -5.02 -17.84
C ALA A 473 -9.95 -3.59 -17.28
N GLU A 474 -9.04 -3.14 -16.40
CA GLU A 474 -9.08 -1.80 -15.80
C GLU A 474 -8.97 -0.71 -16.89
N ARG A 475 -8.10 -0.92 -17.88
CA ARG A 475 -8.00 -0.01 -19.02
C ARG A 475 -9.34 0.10 -19.77
N LEU A 476 -9.95 -1.04 -20.10
CA LEU A 476 -11.24 -1.08 -20.80
C LEU A 476 -12.36 -0.45 -19.96
N TRP A 477 -12.37 -0.68 -18.65
CA TRP A 477 -13.36 -0.07 -17.76
C TRP A 477 -13.14 1.44 -17.64
N ALA A 478 -11.90 1.90 -17.57
CA ALA A 478 -11.61 3.33 -17.56
C ALA A 478 -12.06 4.00 -18.87
N GLU A 479 -11.80 3.41 -20.04
CA GLU A 479 -12.30 3.90 -21.33
C GLU A 479 -13.84 3.96 -21.37
N ARG A 480 -14.52 2.91 -20.86
CA ARG A 480 -15.99 2.84 -20.83
C ARG A 480 -16.63 3.97 -20.02
N THR A 481 -15.96 4.50 -18.98
CA THR A 481 -16.54 5.58 -18.17
C THR A 481 -16.77 6.87 -18.94
N TYR A 482 -15.99 7.12 -19.99
CA TYR A 482 -16.16 8.28 -20.85
C TYR A 482 -17.36 8.15 -21.81
N GLU A 483 -17.88 6.94 -21.99
CA GLU A 483 -19.09 6.63 -22.78
C GLU A 483 -20.36 6.54 -21.94
N MET A 484 -20.29 6.75 -20.60
CA MET A 484 -21.44 6.64 -19.68
C MET A 484 -22.44 7.82 -19.81
N GLY A 485 -22.13 8.83 -20.62
CA GLY A 485 -23.03 9.96 -20.82
C GLY A 485 -22.91 11.08 -19.77
N TYR A 486 -22.01 10.95 -18.80
CA TYR A 486 -21.74 12.04 -17.85
C TYR A 486 -21.09 13.23 -18.55
N PRO A 487 -21.59 14.49 -18.34
CA PRO A 487 -20.82 15.64 -18.73
C PRO A 487 -19.48 15.64 -17.99
N CYS A 488 -18.39 15.73 -18.75
CA CYS A 488 -17.03 15.72 -18.24
C CYS A 488 -16.54 17.15 -18.01
N VAL A 489 -15.90 17.39 -16.86
CA VAL A 489 -15.18 18.61 -16.54
C VAL A 489 -13.69 18.25 -16.48
N ALA A 490 -12.96 18.57 -17.53
CA ALA A 490 -11.60 18.08 -17.77
C ALA A 490 -10.54 19.12 -17.39
N ALA A 491 -9.47 18.66 -16.74
CA ALA A 491 -8.39 19.51 -16.24
C ALA A 491 -7.37 19.91 -17.32
N SER A 492 -7.80 20.07 -18.55
CA SER A 492 -7.12 20.74 -19.68
C SER A 492 -7.99 20.72 -20.94
N ARG A 493 -7.72 21.66 -21.83
CA ARG A 493 -8.31 21.72 -23.16
C ARG A 493 -8.02 20.45 -23.98
N TRP A 494 -6.76 19.99 -23.99
CA TRP A 494 -6.38 18.76 -24.69
C TRP A 494 -7.20 17.55 -24.22
N LEU A 495 -7.40 17.43 -22.92
CA LEU A 495 -8.16 16.31 -22.36
C LEU A 495 -9.64 16.39 -22.75
N ALA A 496 -10.23 17.58 -22.71
CA ALA A 496 -11.61 17.77 -23.16
C ALA A 496 -11.79 17.47 -24.67
N GLU A 497 -10.85 17.91 -25.50
CA GLU A 497 -10.83 17.60 -26.95
C GLU A 497 -10.70 16.09 -27.18
N LEU A 498 -9.76 15.41 -26.50
CA LEU A 498 -9.58 13.97 -26.58
C LEU A 498 -10.86 13.20 -26.21
N LEU A 499 -11.56 13.63 -25.15
CA LEU A 499 -12.81 13.00 -24.70
C LEU A 499 -13.95 13.19 -25.71
N ARG A 500 -14.05 14.37 -26.31
CA ARG A 500 -15.03 14.66 -27.38
C ARG A 500 -14.73 13.86 -28.64
N ASP A 501 -13.51 13.90 -29.12
CA ASP A 501 -13.12 13.33 -30.41
C ASP A 501 -13.11 11.81 -30.40
N ARG A 502 -12.63 11.20 -29.31
CA ARG A 502 -12.46 9.76 -29.23
C ARG A 502 -13.70 9.03 -28.71
N TYR A 503 -14.44 9.64 -27.77
CA TYR A 503 -15.56 8.98 -27.09
C TYR A 503 -16.91 9.64 -27.34
N GLY A 504 -16.97 10.75 -28.06
CA GLY A 504 -18.20 11.53 -28.25
C GLY A 504 -18.73 12.11 -26.93
N ALA A 505 -17.88 12.21 -25.90
CA ALA A 505 -18.30 12.68 -24.60
C ALA A 505 -18.62 14.17 -24.59
N SER A 506 -19.62 14.59 -23.84
CA SER A 506 -19.88 16.00 -23.58
C SER A 506 -18.86 16.50 -22.56
N ALA A 507 -17.80 17.20 -23.03
CA ALA A 507 -16.70 17.62 -22.17
C ALA A 507 -16.48 19.13 -22.23
N ASP A 508 -16.27 19.73 -21.08
CA ASP A 508 -15.81 21.11 -20.87
C ASP A 508 -14.46 21.08 -20.20
N ASP A 509 -13.65 22.10 -20.39
CA ASP A 509 -12.35 22.20 -19.76
C ASP A 509 -12.27 23.31 -18.72
N PHE A 510 -11.30 23.16 -17.82
CA PHE A 510 -10.82 24.21 -16.93
C PHE A 510 -9.30 24.18 -16.87
N GLU A 511 -8.70 25.32 -16.59
CA GLU A 511 -7.25 25.43 -16.43
C GLU A 511 -6.84 25.17 -14.98
N LEU A 512 -5.81 24.32 -14.78
CA LEU A 512 -5.23 24.09 -13.46
C LEU A 512 -4.61 25.38 -12.90
N GLY A 513 -5.01 25.73 -11.69
CA GLY A 513 -4.51 26.90 -10.99
C GLY A 513 -3.13 26.67 -10.34
N VAL A 514 -2.51 27.78 -9.94
CA VAL A 514 -1.30 27.85 -9.14
C VAL A 514 -1.59 28.65 -7.87
N ASP A 515 -1.03 28.21 -6.76
CA ASP A 515 -0.99 29.01 -5.53
C ASP A 515 0.14 30.04 -5.65
N LEU A 516 -0.21 31.24 -6.14
CA LEU A 516 0.73 32.33 -6.36
C LEU A 516 1.22 33.03 -5.09
N GLU A 517 0.63 32.72 -3.92
CA GLU A 517 1.15 33.19 -2.63
C GLU A 517 2.34 32.33 -2.20
N THR A 518 2.24 31.02 -2.34
CA THR A 518 3.31 30.08 -2.02
C THR A 518 4.38 30.06 -3.10
N TYR A 519 3.97 29.87 -4.38
CA TYR A 519 4.88 29.80 -5.52
C TYR A 519 5.01 31.19 -6.17
N ARG A 520 6.03 31.89 -5.80
CA ARG A 520 6.38 33.23 -6.32
C ARG A 520 7.87 33.41 -6.42
N LEU A 521 8.31 34.29 -7.29
CA LEU A 521 9.70 34.70 -7.36
C LEU A 521 10.10 35.37 -6.02
N ARG A 522 11.21 34.92 -5.46
CA ARG A 522 11.83 35.45 -4.24
C ARG A 522 13.18 36.05 -4.54
N ASP A 523 13.58 37.04 -3.73
CA ASP A 523 14.91 37.65 -3.84
C ASP A 523 15.96 36.74 -3.18
N VAL A 524 16.27 35.64 -3.85
CA VAL A 524 17.31 34.69 -3.46
C VAL A 524 18.27 34.44 -4.63
N ALA A 525 19.55 34.32 -4.36
CA ALA A 525 20.54 33.99 -5.37
C ALA A 525 20.29 32.56 -5.89
N ARG A 526 20.02 32.42 -7.19
CA ARG A 526 19.96 31.10 -7.82
C ARG A 526 21.34 30.45 -7.80
N ARG A 527 21.37 29.17 -7.51
CA ARG A 527 22.57 28.35 -7.61
C ARG A 527 22.88 28.15 -9.09
N THR A 528 24.14 28.24 -9.45
CA THR A 528 24.58 27.93 -10.82
C THR A 528 24.50 26.42 -11.07
N ASP A 529 24.22 26.04 -12.32
CA ASP A 529 24.26 24.66 -12.82
C ASP A 529 23.48 23.63 -11.99
N THR A 530 22.30 24.02 -11.46
CA THR A 530 21.45 23.12 -10.67
C THR A 530 20.21 22.75 -11.46
N VAL A 531 20.04 21.46 -11.76
CA VAL A 531 18.83 20.89 -12.39
C VAL A 531 18.01 20.18 -11.33
N VAL A 532 16.72 20.49 -11.29
CA VAL A 532 15.76 19.80 -10.41
C VAL A 532 14.84 18.90 -11.24
N PHE A 533 14.64 17.66 -10.80
CA PHE A 533 13.80 16.69 -11.50
C PHE A 533 12.81 16.00 -10.57
N TYR A 534 11.53 15.99 -10.98
CA TYR A 534 10.48 15.25 -10.31
C TYR A 534 10.57 13.77 -10.65
N ALA A 535 11.34 13.02 -9.85
CA ALA A 535 11.60 11.60 -10.04
C ALA A 535 10.62 10.75 -9.20
N ARG A 536 9.61 10.18 -9.86
CA ARG A 536 8.59 9.33 -9.22
C ARG A 536 8.40 8.00 -9.96
N PRO A 537 9.28 7.01 -9.77
CA PRO A 537 9.22 5.70 -10.45
C PRO A 537 7.89 4.96 -10.26
N ALA A 538 7.21 5.16 -9.13
CA ALA A 538 5.89 4.57 -8.85
C ALA A 538 4.77 5.12 -9.75
N THR A 539 5.05 6.11 -10.61
CA THR A 539 4.07 6.74 -11.51
C THR A 539 4.57 6.66 -12.95
N PRO A 540 4.30 5.56 -13.69
CA PRO A 540 4.90 5.29 -15.01
C PRO A 540 4.72 6.43 -16.03
N ARG A 541 3.58 7.14 -16.01
CA ARG A 541 3.30 8.28 -16.89
C ARG A 541 4.21 9.50 -16.69
N ARG A 542 5.06 9.50 -15.66
CA ARG A 542 6.09 10.52 -15.42
C ARG A 542 7.44 10.15 -16.05
N ALA A 543 7.53 9.01 -16.74
CA ALA A 543 8.69 8.54 -17.48
C ALA A 543 10.03 8.78 -16.74
N THR A 544 10.05 8.46 -15.45
CA THR A 544 11.20 8.74 -14.57
C THR A 544 12.48 8.16 -15.14
N ASP A 545 12.44 6.95 -15.71
CA ASP A 545 13.63 6.30 -16.28
C ASP A 545 14.21 7.08 -17.45
N MET A 546 13.37 7.69 -18.31
CA MET A 546 13.81 8.55 -19.42
C MET A 546 14.48 9.82 -18.89
N GLY A 547 13.91 10.47 -17.89
CA GLY A 547 14.51 11.63 -17.24
C GLY A 547 15.83 11.33 -16.55
N LEU A 548 15.95 10.17 -15.91
CA LEU A 548 17.19 9.73 -15.26
C LEU A 548 18.29 9.42 -16.30
N LEU A 549 17.94 8.83 -17.45
CA LEU A 549 18.87 8.66 -18.57
C LEU A 549 19.35 10.00 -19.16
N ALA A 550 18.43 10.96 -19.30
CA ALA A 550 18.78 12.30 -19.75
C ALA A 550 19.73 13.02 -18.79
N LEU A 551 19.51 12.86 -17.49
CA LEU A 551 20.41 13.43 -16.47
C LEU A 551 21.77 12.70 -16.41
N ASP A 552 21.82 11.39 -16.65
CA ASP A 552 23.07 10.66 -16.80
C ASP A 552 23.89 11.17 -17.99
N GLU A 553 23.23 11.37 -19.13
CA GLU A 553 23.86 11.94 -20.33
C GLU A 553 24.35 13.36 -20.07
N LEU A 554 23.54 14.21 -19.41
CA LEU A 554 23.92 15.57 -19.04
C LEU A 554 25.15 15.59 -18.11
N VAL A 555 25.16 14.76 -17.05
CA VAL A 555 26.28 14.67 -16.10
C VAL A 555 27.55 14.17 -16.79
N ARG A 556 27.45 13.26 -17.76
CA ARG A 556 28.62 12.82 -18.56
C ARG A 556 29.23 13.94 -19.37
N ARG A 557 28.42 14.85 -19.90
CA ARG A 557 28.88 16.03 -20.67
C ARG A 557 29.35 17.16 -19.76
N ARG A 558 28.67 17.32 -18.61
CA ARG A 558 28.93 18.39 -17.62
C ARG A 558 29.07 17.80 -16.21
N PRO A 559 30.25 17.33 -15.83
CA PRO A 559 30.47 16.67 -14.54
C PRO A 559 30.18 17.54 -13.31
N ASP A 560 30.22 18.87 -13.46
CA ASP A 560 29.99 19.85 -12.39
C ASP A 560 28.51 20.20 -12.20
N VAL A 561 27.59 19.67 -13.03
CA VAL A 561 26.18 19.92 -12.87
C VAL A 561 25.64 19.27 -11.58
N ARG A 562 24.90 20.04 -10.82
CA ARG A 562 24.23 19.58 -9.62
C ARG A 562 22.83 19.07 -9.97
N VAL A 563 22.54 17.82 -9.66
CA VAL A 563 21.22 17.22 -9.86
C VAL A 563 20.50 17.06 -8.53
N VAL A 564 19.28 17.56 -8.44
CA VAL A 564 18.39 17.41 -7.29
C VAL A 564 17.17 16.61 -7.71
N LEU A 565 16.97 15.45 -7.11
CA LEU A 565 15.82 14.57 -7.34
C LEU A 565 14.84 14.67 -6.17
N PHE A 566 13.53 14.72 -6.48
CA PHE A 566 12.49 14.78 -5.46
C PHE A 566 11.19 14.10 -5.94
N GLY A 567 10.23 13.88 -5.04
CA GLY A 567 8.87 13.40 -5.36
C GLY A 567 8.56 11.96 -4.99
N ASP A 568 9.54 11.20 -4.49
CA ASP A 568 9.32 9.84 -3.99
C ASP A 568 9.89 9.68 -2.56
N THR A 569 9.52 8.61 -1.87
CA THR A 569 10.03 8.28 -0.53
C THR A 569 11.40 7.59 -0.57
N LYS A 570 11.80 7.04 -1.73
CA LYS A 570 13.06 6.33 -1.93
C LYS A 570 13.86 6.96 -3.06
N ALA A 571 15.14 7.20 -2.82
CA ALA A 571 16.06 7.66 -3.85
C ALA A 571 16.19 6.62 -4.97
N PRO A 572 16.09 7.02 -6.26
CA PRO A 572 16.37 6.13 -7.37
C PRO A 572 17.87 5.75 -7.38
N ARG A 573 18.18 4.55 -7.87
CA ARG A 573 19.57 4.11 -8.04
C ARG A 573 20.07 4.56 -9.40
N VAL A 574 20.94 5.57 -9.41
CA VAL A 574 21.52 6.14 -10.62
C VAL A 574 23.06 6.12 -10.56
N PRO A 575 23.77 6.14 -11.71
CA PRO A 575 25.22 6.07 -11.75
C PRO A 575 25.93 7.41 -11.49
N PHE A 576 25.19 8.51 -11.32
CA PHE A 576 25.74 9.86 -11.11
C PHE A 576 25.47 10.40 -9.69
N GLN A 577 26.25 11.39 -9.27
CA GLN A 577 26.05 12.07 -7.99
C GLN A 577 24.79 12.95 -8.06
N HIS A 578 23.94 12.87 -7.04
CA HIS A 578 22.73 13.65 -6.92
C HIS A 578 22.37 13.92 -5.47
N GLU A 579 21.59 14.95 -5.26
CA GLU A 579 20.91 15.23 -4.01
C GLU A 579 19.48 14.67 -4.10
N PHE A 580 19.02 14.01 -3.04
CA PHE A 580 17.65 13.49 -2.98
C PHE A 580 16.88 14.17 -1.84
N ARG A 581 15.75 14.84 -2.17
CA ARG A 581 14.94 15.61 -1.23
C ARG A 581 13.66 14.91 -0.76
N GLY A 582 13.37 13.71 -1.25
CA GLY A 582 12.16 12.98 -0.85
C GLY A 582 10.85 13.65 -1.28
N VAL A 583 9.80 13.44 -0.50
CA VAL A 583 8.49 14.10 -0.68
C VAL A 583 8.51 15.42 0.08
N MET A 584 8.33 16.53 -0.62
CA MET A 584 8.44 17.88 -0.09
C MET A 584 7.06 18.54 0.05
N ASP A 585 6.89 19.41 1.04
CA ASP A 585 5.75 20.32 1.14
C ASP A 585 5.86 21.49 0.16
N ALA A 586 4.75 22.24 -0.01
CA ALA A 586 4.67 23.34 -0.99
C ALA A 586 5.69 24.46 -0.72
N GLY A 587 5.92 24.81 0.55
CA GLY A 587 6.90 25.86 0.92
C GLY A 587 8.32 25.45 0.56
N SER A 588 8.72 24.22 0.91
CA SER A 588 10.02 23.64 0.57
C SER A 588 10.22 23.50 -0.93
N LEU A 589 9.16 23.15 -1.69
CA LEU A 589 9.21 23.12 -3.15
C LEU A 589 9.42 24.52 -3.74
N ALA A 590 8.72 25.52 -3.24
CA ALA A 590 8.92 26.90 -3.67
C ALA A 590 10.34 27.40 -3.40
N ASP A 591 10.95 27.04 -2.26
CA ASP A 591 12.36 27.33 -1.96
C ASP A 591 13.27 26.67 -3.00
N LEU A 592 13.10 25.36 -3.24
CA LEU A 592 13.88 24.61 -4.22
C LEU A 592 13.78 25.22 -5.62
N TYR A 593 12.56 25.60 -6.06
CA TYR A 593 12.35 26.22 -7.38
C TYR A 593 12.95 27.62 -7.50
N ASN A 594 13.04 28.36 -6.43
CA ASN A 594 13.73 29.65 -6.41
C ASN A 594 15.25 29.52 -6.40
N GLU A 595 15.80 28.44 -5.83
CA GLU A 595 17.25 28.19 -5.77
C GLU A 595 17.80 27.54 -7.05
N ALA A 596 16.99 26.77 -7.80
CA ALA A 596 17.44 25.98 -8.94
C ALA A 596 17.67 26.83 -10.20
N THR A 597 18.41 26.27 -11.17
CA THR A 597 18.74 26.91 -12.46
C THR A 597 17.72 26.50 -13.53
N VAL A 598 17.38 25.20 -13.63
CA VAL A 598 16.45 24.62 -14.62
C VAL A 598 15.63 23.52 -13.94
N GLY A 599 14.34 23.44 -14.28
CA GLY A 599 13.44 22.37 -13.90
C GLY A 599 13.23 21.38 -15.04
N LEU A 600 13.22 20.09 -14.73
CA LEU A 600 12.80 19.02 -15.64
C LEU A 600 11.51 18.40 -15.11
N VAL A 601 10.49 18.35 -15.98
CA VAL A 601 9.22 17.65 -15.73
C VAL A 601 8.89 16.85 -16.97
N ILE A 602 8.40 15.61 -16.81
CA ILE A 602 7.97 14.78 -17.94
C ILE A 602 6.52 14.35 -17.72
N SER A 603 5.69 14.56 -18.75
CA SER A 603 4.28 14.21 -18.73
C SER A 603 3.89 13.49 -20.03
N LEU A 604 3.52 12.19 -19.90
CA LEU A 604 3.11 11.34 -21.02
C LEU A 604 1.58 11.13 -21.10
N THR A 605 0.81 11.81 -20.28
CA THR A 605 -0.65 11.82 -20.29
C THR A 605 -1.12 13.28 -20.19
N ASN A 606 -2.00 13.67 -19.26
CA ASN A 606 -2.27 15.09 -19.07
C ASN A 606 -1.04 15.80 -18.49
N TYR A 607 -0.85 17.09 -18.86
CA TYR A 607 0.28 17.88 -18.35
C TYR A 607 0.27 17.98 -16.80
N SER A 608 1.46 18.10 -16.22
CA SER A 608 1.61 18.30 -14.79
C SER A 608 1.36 19.76 -14.40
N ARG A 609 0.83 20.01 -13.20
CA ARG A 609 0.77 21.37 -12.64
C ARG A 609 2.15 21.93 -12.26
N MET A 610 3.14 21.07 -12.06
CA MET A 610 4.47 21.46 -11.57
C MET A 610 5.20 22.46 -12.48
N PRO A 611 5.16 22.35 -13.82
CA PRO A 611 5.70 23.41 -14.68
C PRO A 611 5.16 24.79 -14.33
N LYS A 612 3.86 24.95 -14.06
CA LYS A 612 3.26 26.23 -13.69
C LYS A 612 3.75 26.73 -12.33
N GLU A 613 3.93 25.82 -11.33
CA GLU A 613 4.50 26.15 -10.02
C GLU A 613 5.97 26.62 -10.16
N MET A 614 6.77 25.95 -10.99
CA MET A 614 8.15 26.34 -11.32
C MET A 614 8.20 27.68 -12.04
N MET A 615 7.33 27.89 -13.03
CA MET A 615 7.20 29.15 -13.78
C MET A 615 6.87 30.33 -12.85
N ALA A 616 5.96 30.15 -11.90
CA ALA A 616 5.61 31.15 -10.91
C ALA A 616 6.80 31.58 -10.02
N CYS A 617 7.70 30.63 -9.73
CA CYS A 617 8.97 30.88 -9.04
C CYS A 617 10.07 31.42 -9.99
N GLY A 618 9.77 31.66 -11.27
CA GLY A 618 10.74 32.11 -12.27
C GLY A 618 11.79 31.06 -12.63
N LEU A 619 11.49 29.78 -12.47
CA LEU A 619 12.36 28.66 -12.88
C LEU A 619 12.02 28.24 -14.32
N PRO A 620 12.94 28.34 -15.29
CA PRO A 620 12.77 27.78 -16.61
C PRO A 620 12.57 26.26 -16.57
N VAL A 621 11.65 25.76 -17.40
CA VAL A 621 11.27 24.34 -17.38
C VAL A 621 11.53 23.71 -18.74
N VAL A 622 12.11 22.50 -18.71
CA VAL A 622 12.13 21.57 -19.85
C VAL A 622 11.05 20.50 -19.60
N ASP A 623 10.19 20.28 -20.61
CA ASP A 623 9.26 19.15 -20.67
C ASP A 623 9.33 18.52 -22.06
N VAL A 624 8.65 17.40 -22.28
CA VAL A 624 8.65 16.73 -23.59
C VAL A 624 7.51 17.22 -24.48
N ARG A 625 7.69 17.13 -25.78
CA ARG A 625 6.71 17.52 -26.80
C ARG A 625 5.54 16.52 -26.89
N HIS A 626 4.87 16.31 -25.76
CA HIS A 626 3.63 15.53 -25.71
C HIS A 626 2.43 16.42 -26.08
N PRO A 627 1.40 15.93 -26.80
CA PRO A 627 0.25 16.73 -27.20
C PRO A 627 -0.42 17.53 -26.08
N SER A 628 -0.54 16.96 -24.88
CA SER A 628 -1.12 17.67 -23.73
C SER A 628 -0.26 18.83 -23.25
N VAL A 629 1.07 18.69 -23.29
CA VAL A 629 2.03 19.72 -22.90
C VAL A 629 2.03 20.83 -23.96
N VAL A 630 2.05 20.45 -25.24
CA VAL A 630 1.95 21.41 -26.35
C VAL A 630 0.65 22.20 -26.25
N SER A 631 -0.51 21.55 -26.07
CA SER A 631 -1.80 22.24 -25.95
C SER A 631 -1.86 23.19 -24.74
N ALA A 632 -1.18 22.88 -23.63
CA ALA A 632 -1.21 23.70 -22.42
C ALA A 632 -0.25 24.90 -22.46
N PHE A 633 0.88 24.79 -23.17
CA PHE A 633 1.98 25.75 -23.07
C PHE A 633 2.42 26.34 -24.41
N ALA A 634 2.02 25.78 -25.56
CA ALA A 634 2.33 26.37 -26.86
C ALA A 634 1.37 27.53 -27.15
N GLY A 635 1.92 28.70 -27.34
CA GLY A 635 1.23 29.94 -27.67
C GLY A 635 2.07 30.78 -28.64
N GLU A 636 1.75 32.06 -28.76
CA GLU A 636 2.53 33.01 -29.56
C GLU A 636 3.94 33.21 -28.99
N GLU A 637 4.08 33.13 -27.67
CA GLU A 637 5.37 33.22 -26.99
C GLU A 637 5.77 31.85 -26.40
N GLU A 638 7.05 31.52 -26.50
CA GLU A 638 7.62 30.35 -25.88
C GLU A 638 7.72 30.56 -24.35
N VAL A 639 7.02 29.74 -23.56
CA VAL A 639 6.98 29.82 -22.10
C VAL A 639 7.60 28.59 -21.41
N ILE A 640 7.86 27.53 -22.17
CA ILE A 640 8.47 26.28 -21.74
C ILE A 640 9.39 25.78 -22.85
N ASP A 641 10.48 25.12 -22.50
CA ASP A 641 11.38 24.52 -23.46
C ASP A 641 10.96 23.06 -23.72
N LEU A 642 10.64 22.71 -24.98
CA LEU A 642 10.03 21.43 -25.36
C LEU A 642 11.01 20.54 -26.11
N ALA A 643 11.56 19.54 -25.42
CA ALA A 643 12.40 18.51 -25.99
C ALA A 643 11.57 17.43 -26.72
N ASP A 644 12.18 16.71 -27.65
CA ASP A 644 11.59 15.50 -28.19
C ASP A 644 11.52 14.41 -27.13
N MET A 645 10.68 13.38 -27.35
CA MET A 645 10.45 12.31 -26.36
C MET A 645 11.59 11.29 -26.37
N ASP A 646 12.81 11.75 -26.21
CA ASP A 646 14.01 10.93 -26.03
C ASP A 646 14.99 11.59 -25.05
N PHE A 647 15.81 10.77 -24.42
CA PHE A 647 16.70 11.23 -23.36
C PHE A 647 17.86 12.11 -23.86
N VAL A 648 18.28 11.98 -25.12
CA VAL A 648 19.35 12.80 -25.71
C VAL A 648 18.86 14.21 -25.95
N SER A 649 17.68 14.34 -26.58
CA SER A 649 17.04 15.64 -26.81
C SER A 649 16.77 16.37 -25.49
N ILE A 650 16.30 15.66 -24.45
CA ILE A 650 16.10 16.25 -23.12
C ILE A 650 17.43 16.78 -22.55
N ALA A 651 18.51 16.01 -22.67
CA ALA A 651 19.84 16.43 -22.22
C ALA A 651 20.33 17.67 -22.99
N ASP A 652 20.14 17.72 -24.33
CA ASP A 652 20.51 18.85 -25.17
C ASP A 652 19.78 20.14 -24.76
N HIS A 653 18.47 20.06 -24.48
CA HIS A 653 17.67 21.20 -24.03
C HIS A 653 18.06 21.67 -22.61
N LEU A 654 18.35 20.75 -21.70
CA LEU A 654 18.89 21.09 -20.37
C LEU A 654 20.25 21.79 -20.49
N GLU A 655 21.17 21.25 -21.29
CA GLU A 655 22.50 21.83 -21.54
C GLU A 655 22.39 23.22 -22.18
N LEU A 656 21.53 23.38 -23.19
CA LEU A 656 21.27 24.68 -23.84
C LEU A 656 20.82 25.73 -22.82
N LEU A 657 19.90 25.40 -21.93
CA LEU A 657 19.44 26.34 -20.91
C LEU A 657 20.50 26.60 -19.85
N LEU A 658 21.36 25.65 -19.50
CA LEU A 658 22.49 25.89 -18.59
C LEU A 658 23.54 26.84 -19.21
N ASP A 659 23.80 26.75 -20.52
CA ASP A 659 24.80 27.55 -21.24
C ASP A 659 24.33 28.95 -21.64
N ARG A 660 23.01 29.21 -21.69
CA ARG A 660 22.42 30.45 -22.20
C ARG A 660 21.66 31.22 -21.10
N PRO A 661 22.32 31.99 -20.23
CA PRO A 661 21.69 32.75 -19.16
C PRO A 661 20.67 33.76 -19.66
N GLU A 662 20.89 34.39 -20.81
CA GLU A 662 19.95 35.34 -21.41
C GLU A 662 18.65 34.62 -21.81
N ARG A 663 18.74 33.46 -22.48
CA ARG A 663 17.58 32.65 -22.86
C ARG A 663 16.79 32.20 -21.64
N ARG A 664 17.49 31.77 -20.55
CA ARG A 664 16.86 31.44 -19.30
C ARG A 664 16.06 32.60 -18.73
N ALA A 665 16.65 33.79 -18.70
CA ALA A 665 15.99 34.98 -18.15
C ALA A 665 14.73 35.36 -18.97
N GLU A 666 14.83 35.36 -20.30
CA GLU A 666 13.71 35.63 -21.17
C GLU A 666 12.59 34.61 -21.03
N LEU A 667 12.94 33.30 -21.00
CA LEU A 667 11.97 32.22 -20.81
C LEU A 667 11.27 32.31 -19.46
N ALA A 668 12.03 32.55 -18.38
CA ALA A 668 11.51 32.71 -17.05
C ALA A 668 10.53 33.90 -16.94
N ASP A 669 10.84 35.04 -17.59
CA ASP A 669 10.01 36.22 -17.55
C ASP A 669 8.68 36.01 -18.31
N ARG A 670 8.75 35.41 -19.51
CA ARG A 670 7.56 35.04 -20.29
C ARG A 670 6.70 34.03 -19.54
N ALA A 671 7.32 32.99 -18.97
CA ALA A 671 6.65 31.95 -18.18
C ALA A 671 5.92 32.53 -16.97
N ARG A 672 6.53 33.48 -16.24
CA ARG A 672 5.86 34.15 -15.11
C ARG A 672 4.65 34.97 -15.55
N ARG A 673 4.75 35.74 -16.64
CA ARG A 673 3.61 36.48 -17.18
C ARG A 673 2.48 35.54 -17.58
N PHE A 674 2.82 34.41 -18.21
CA PHE A 674 1.86 33.40 -18.64
C PHE A 674 1.04 32.85 -17.47
N VAL A 675 1.67 32.52 -16.33
CA VAL A 675 0.97 31.92 -15.19
C VAL A 675 0.32 32.95 -14.24
N SER A 676 0.56 34.24 -14.42
CA SER A 676 0.14 35.29 -13.47
C SER A 676 -1.37 35.40 -13.23
N GLY A 677 -2.19 34.97 -14.19
CA GLY A 677 -3.65 34.92 -14.08
C GLY A 677 -4.24 33.52 -13.83
N MET A 678 -3.39 32.50 -13.71
CA MET A 678 -3.82 31.11 -13.55
C MET A 678 -3.96 30.75 -12.08
N THR A 679 -4.97 31.28 -11.42
CA THR A 679 -5.21 31.02 -9.99
C THR A 679 -6.24 29.91 -9.78
N TRP A 680 -6.25 29.34 -8.58
CA TRP A 680 -7.26 28.34 -8.20
C TRP A 680 -8.67 28.93 -8.12
N GLU A 681 -8.77 30.22 -7.80
CA GLU A 681 -10.03 30.98 -7.82
C GLU A 681 -10.61 31.04 -9.24
N ALA A 682 -9.76 31.36 -10.23
CA ALA A 682 -10.16 31.38 -11.65
C ALA A 682 -10.58 30.00 -12.15
N ALA A 683 -9.85 28.95 -11.77
CA ALA A 683 -10.20 27.56 -12.08
C ALA A 683 -11.57 27.18 -11.47
N THR A 684 -11.80 27.55 -10.21
CA THR A 684 -13.07 27.26 -9.51
C THR A 684 -14.24 28.02 -10.14
N ASP A 685 -14.03 29.27 -10.59
CA ASP A 685 -15.05 30.05 -11.34
C ASP A 685 -15.40 29.42 -12.68
N GLN A 686 -14.43 28.82 -13.38
CA GLN A 686 -14.70 28.08 -14.62
C GLN A 686 -15.59 26.86 -14.33
N ILE A 687 -15.27 26.09 -13.28
CA ILE A 687 -16.04 24.90 -12.88
C ILE A 687 -17.47 25.28 -12.46
N ASP A 688 -17.65 26.33 -11.66
CA ASP A 688 -18.99 26.78 -11.24
C ASP A 688 -19.82 27.23 -12.45
N ARG A 689 -19.24 27.99 -13.38
CA ARG A 689 -19.93 28.35 -14.63
C ARG A 689 -20.33 27.14 -15.46
N VAL A 690 -19.46 26.15 -15.62
CA VAL A 690 -19.78 24.91 -16.34
C VAL A 690 -20.93 24.19 -15.68
N VAL A 691 -20.89 24.02 -14.36
CA VAL A 691 -21.95 23.36 -13.59
C VAL A 691 -23.31 24.07 -13.77
N ARG A 692 -23.33 25.38 -13.60
CA ARG A 692 -24.55 26.19 -13.74
C ARG A 692 -25.13 26.11 -15.15
N ARG A 693 -24.30 26.18 -16.18
CA ARG A 693 -24.73 25.98 -17.56
C ARG A 693 -25.34 24.58 -17.77
N ARG A 694 -24.71 23.52 -17.25
CA ARG A 694 -25.22 22.16 -17.37
C ARG A 694 -26.56 21.93 -16.63
N LEU A 695 -26.75 22.60 -15.51
CA LEU A 695 -28.05 22.62 -14.80
C LEU A 695 -29.14 23.34 -15.62
N ALA A 696 -28.79 24.46 -16.29
CA ALA A 696 -29.71 25.18 -17.16
C ALA A 696 -30.10 24.35 -18.40
N GLU A 697 -29.13 23.79 -19.11
CA GLU A 697 -29.34 22.91 -20.27
C GLU A 697 -30.30 21.76 -19.96
N ARG A 698 -30.20 21.20 -18.76
CA ARG A 698 -31.06 20.12 -18.32
C ARG A 698 -32.50 20.53 -18.08
N TRP A 699 -32.75 21.80 -17.69
CA TRP A 699 -34.10 22.36 -17.59
C TRP A 699 -34.73 22.63 -18.97
N GLU A 700 -33.91 23.16 -19.91
CA GLU A 700 -34.37 23.51 -21.27
C GLU A 700 -34.68 22.29 -22.13
N SER A 701 -34.12 21.11 -21.80
CA SER A 701 -34.27 19.86 -22.54
C SER A 701 -34.89 18.75 -21.70
N PRO A 702 -36.16 18.86 -21.24
CA PRO A 702 -36.78 17.91 -20.31
C PRO A 702 -37.06 16.51 -20.89
N GLY A 703 -36.63 16.22 -22.12
CA GLY A 703 -36.98 14.99 -22.86
C GLY A 703 -35.88 13.98 -23.13
N LEU A 704 -34.62 14.19 -22.66
CA LEU A 704 -33.47 13.29 -22.94
C LEU A 704 -33.11 12.38 -21.76
N GLY A 705 -33.96 12.22 -20.75
CA GLY A 705 -33.68 11.45 -19.53
C GLY A 705 -34.85 10.59 -19.07
N SER A 706 -35.49 9.85 -19.97
CA SER A 706 -36.47 8.81 -19.59
C SER A 706 -36.06 7.45 -20.11
#